data_a3fe3d54d7f0ff337706fb6e020a99ab
#
_entry.id   a3fe3d54d7f0ff337706fb6e020a99ab
#
_cell.length_a   1.000
_cell.length_b   1.000
_cell.length_c   1.000
_cell.angle_alpha   90.00
_cell.angle_beta   90.00
_cell.angle_gamma   90.00
#
_symmetry.space_group_name_H-M   'P 1'
#
loop_
_entity.id
_entity.type
_entity.pdbx_description
1 polymer ?
#
loop_
_entity_poly.entity_id
_entity_poly.type
_entity_poly.pdbx_seq_one_letter_code
_entity_poly.pdbx_strand_id
1 'polypeptide(L)'
;VVILMQENRSFDHCFGALQGVRGFRDPRAHTLPNGNPVWFQTDKKGETFAPFRLDMKGSNVTWIGGLPHSWRDQVDARNEGRYDQWLIAKPRAELPFTLGHYDRRDLPFYYAFADAFTVCDQAFCSSLTGTTPNRLFLWSGNVRKDANDFPRVQNGDTDYDAEAAWTTFPERLQSAGVSWRIYQNEISLDSGLQGEEDSWLANFTDNPIEWFSQYRVRFAKGHRAHLARQVASLPKTIADLEAQAKSEREAGRENLALASEKKAGEMKARLKAFEAERVLYNDETWNALSARDKTLHDRAFTCNEGDPNYRSLTTLEYKDGAETRQVAVPKGDVLHRFRKDTESGQLPAVSWIVAPENFSDHPSSAWYGAWYVSEVLDILTKNPEVWKKTIFVLCYDENDGWFDHVPPFVAPFPGRPETGKTSEGIDTAVDVAKAHDRESPIGLGFRCPLVVASPWSRGGCVNSQVFDHTSMIQLVETWLAARGKNVRETNISPWRRTVCGDLSSIFRPYKGEKMELPKPLDRDATIEGIHAAKFKAPPTAGKALSATDIKEADVRIAQEPGTRPSCPLPYELIVDAKREGGELRVSMEARKDVFGTKALGAPFNGYVYDAGLKVRSYAVEAGTSVTDTFPIGDAFHVRIDGPNGFMRQFQGGRDDANVEVRVGYAGGKRPNGKVEVRLLNADAKAQSIELVDESYGHPLQRKMLASGA
;
A
#
# COMPACT_ATOMS: atom_id res chain seq x y z
N VAL A 1 -12.89 -13.78 6.83
CA VAL A 1 -11.98 -12.90 6.06
C VAL A 1 -10.55 -13.25 6.44
N VAL A 2 -9.71 -13.52 5.47
CA VAL A 2 -8.28 -13.80 5.62
C VAL A 2 -7.53 -12.66 4.95
N ILE A 3 -6.60 -12.01 5.65
CA ILE A 3 -5.83 -10.87 5.15
C ILE A 3 -4.36 -11.21 5.25
N LEU A 4 -3.65 -11.14 4.13
CA LEU A 4 -2.19 -11.23 4.04
C LEU A 4 -1.68 -9.91 3.46
N MET A 5 -0.87 -9.19 4.24
CA MET A 5 -0.19 -8.00 3.79
C MET A 5 1.28 -8.33 3.55
N GLN A 6 1.71 -8.22 2.30
CA GLN A 6 3.08 -8.36 1.86
C GLN A 6 3.78 -6.99 1.86
N GLU A 7 5.05 -6.93 1.43
CA GLU A 7 5.88 -5.75 1.56
C GLU A 7 6.35 -5.16 0.23
N ASN A 8 6.32 -3.84 0.23
CA ASN A 8 7.16 -2.88 -0.48
C ASN A 8 7.12 -3.03 -2.01
N ARG A 9 5.91 -2.98 -2.61
CA ARG A 9 5.77 -3.00 -4.08
C ARG A 9 4.73 -1.99 -4.55
N SER A 10 5.05 -1.18 -5.57
CA SER A 10 4.04 -0.33 -6.20
C SER A 10 3.15 -1.13 -7.16
N PHE A 11 1.98 -0.56 -7.45
CA PHE A 11 1.06 -1.18 -8.41
C PHE A 11 1.68 -1.28 -9.80
N ASP A 12 2.28 -0.20 -10.31
CA ASP A 12 2.90 -0.22 -11.64
C ASP A 12 4.11 -1.17 -11.71
N HIS A 13 4.89 -1.26 -10.64
CA HIS A 13 6.00 -2.19 -10.57
C HIS A 13 5.57 -3.66 -10.76
N CYS A 14 4.42 -4.05 -10.19
CA CYS A 14 3.90 -5.42 -10.30
C CYS A 14 2.92 -5.58 -11.45
N PHE A 15 1.97 -4.67 -11.62
CA PHE A 15 0.80 -4.82 -12.48
C PHE A 15 0.63 -3.71 -13.53
N GLY A 16 1.55 -2.75 -13.63
CA GLY A 16 1.48 -1.72 -14.68
C GLY A 16 1.42 -2.28 -16.10
N ALA A 17 1.99 -3.47 -16.31
CA ALA A 17 1.96 -4.20 -17.58
C ALA A 17 0.76 -5.16 -17.72
N LEU A 18 -0.09 -5.34 -16.70
CA LEU A 18 -1.22 -6.26 -16.74
C LEU A 18 -2.35 -5.74 -17.65
N GLN A 19 -2.95 -6.63 -18.44
CA GLN A 19 -4.08 -6.31 -19.31
C GLN A 19 -5.25 -5.67 -18.54
N GLY A 20 -5.78 -4.56 -19.10
CA GLY A 20 -7.09 -4.00 -18.73
C GLY A 20 -7.17 -3.31 -17.36
N VAL A 21 -6.04 -3.04 -16.70
CA VAL A 21 -5.93 -2.20 -15.51
C VAL A 21 -5.49 -0.78 -15.89
N ARG A 22 -5.59 0.17 -14.97
CA ARG A 22 -4.99 1.50 -15.10
C ARG A 22 -3.47 1.40 -14.89
N GLY A 23 -2.78 0.99 -15.95
CA GLY A 23 -1.34 0.76 -16.03
C GLY A 23 -0.70 1.64 -17.11
N PHE A 24 0.32 1.13 -17.80
CA PHE A 24 1.10 1.90 -18.80
C PHE A 24 0.29 2.38 -20.02
N ARG A 25 -0.93 1.91 -20.23
CA ARG A 25 -1.85 2.40 -21.27
C ARG A 25 -2.88 3.41 -20.75
N ASP A 26 -2.70 3.98 -19.56
CA ASP A 26 -3.62 4.99 -19.05
C ASP A 26 -3.63 6.23 -19.98
N PRO A 27 -4.76 6.53 -20.63
CA PRO A 27 -4.86 7.69 -21.53
C PRO A 27 -4.95 9.03 -20.76
N ARG A 28 -5.04 8.96 -19.42
CA ARG A 28 -5.19 10.11 -18.52
C ARG A 28 -3.97 10.33 -17.64
N ALA A 29 -2.81 9.81 -18.08
CA ALA A 29 -1.54 10.01 -17.39
C ALA A 29 -1.32 11.51 -17.06
N HIS A 30 -0.79 11.79 -15.89
CA HIS A 30 -0.50 13.15 -15.43
C HIS A 30 0.56 13.82 -16.30
N THR A 31 0.50 15.14 -16.42
CA THR A 31 1.53 15.94 -17.10
C THR A 31 2.40 16.64 -16.07
N LEU A 32 3.71 16.48 -16.19
CA LEU A 32 4.71 17.07 -15.30
C LEU A 32 4.87 18.58 -15.53
N PRO A 33 5.49 19.35 -14.61
CA PRO A 33 5.74 20.78 -14.77
C PRO A 33 6.51 21.15 -16.03
N ASN A 34 7.36 20.27 -16.55
CA ASN A 34 8.12 20.46 -17.78
C ASN A 34 7.33 20.13 -19.07
N GLY A 35 6.04 19.78 -18.94
CA GLY A 35 5.16 19.43 -20.05
C GLY A 35 5.24 17.98 -20.53
N ASN A 36 6.14 17.18 -20.00
CA ASN A 36 6.24 15.76 -20.34
C ASN A 36 5.15 14.93 -19.64
N PRO A 37 4.68 13.83 -20.24
CA PRO A 37 3.91 12.82 -19.50
C PRO A 37 4.68 12.31 -18.28
N VAL A 38 3.95 11.92 -17.23
CA VAL A 38 4.48 11.45 -15.93
C VAL A 38 5.49 10.30 -16.03
N TRP A 39 5.44 9.55 -17.11
CA TRP A 39 6.37 8.44 -17.41
C TRP A 39 7.83 8.88 -17.53
N PHE A 40 8.08 10.11 -17.97
CA PHE A 40 9.41 10.62 -18.30
C PHE A 40 9.97 11.42 -17.13
N GLN A 41 10.64 10.72 -16.25
CA GLN A 41 11.25 11.29 -15.05
C GLN A 41 12.68 11.75 -15.33
N THR A 42 13.04 12.91 -14.78
CA THR A 42 14.35 13.52 -14.98
C THR A 42 15.17 13.41 -13.69
N ASP A 43 16.43 13.02 -13.80
CA ASP A 43 17.34 12.91 -12.67
C ASP A 43 18.04 14.27 -12.35
N LYS A 44 18.87 14.28 -11.30
CA LYS A 44 19.66 15.47 -10.90
C LYS A 44 20.70 15.94 -11.92
N LYS A 45 21.03 15.12 -12.91
CA LYS A 45 21.95 15.47 -14.02
C LYS A 45 21.20 16.06 -15.21
N GLY A 46 19.87 16.09 -15.18
CA GLY A 46 19.03 16.51 -16.30
C GLY A 46 18.79 15.40 -17.34
N GLU A 47 19.15 14.15 -17.03
CA GLU A 47 18.90 13.01 -17.91
C GLU A 47 17.48 12.48 -17.65
N THR A 48 16.74 12.22 -18.73
CA THR A 48 15.34 11.76 -18.67
C THR A 48 15.24 10.28 -19.01
N PHE A 49 14.45 9.55 -18.24
CA PHE A 49 14.25 8.11 -18.38
C PHE A 49 12.77 7.76 -18.42
N ALA A 50 12.44 6.63 -19.05
CA ALA A 50 11.11 6.03 -19.07
C ALA A 50 11.09 4.74 -18.26
N PRO A 51 9.90 4.22 -17.86
CA PRO A 51 9.76 2.91 -17.26
C PRO A 51 10.39 1.81 -18.14
N PHE A 52 11.06 0.85 -17.51
CA PHE A 52 11.73 -0.25 -18.20
C PHE A 52 11.51 -1.58 -17.47
N ARG A 53 11.49 -2.68 -18.22
CA ARG A 53 11.30 -3.99 -17.65
C ARG A 53 12.56 -4.46 -16.93
N LEU A 54 12.35 -4.97 -15.72
CA LEU A 54 13.33 -5.72 -14.95
C LEU A 54 13.26 -7.21 -15.37
N ASP A 55 14.39 -7.80 -15.73
CA ASP A 55 14.45 -9.21 -16.13
C ASP A 55 14.82 -10.09 -14.92
N MET A 56 13.83 -10.62 -14.23
CA MET A 56 14.03 -11.46 -13.04
C MET A 56 14.80 -12.75 -13.36
N LYS A 57 14.57 -13.29 -14.55
CA LYS A 57 15.20 -14.57 -14.97
C LYS A 57 16.60 -14.39 -15.52
N GLY A 58 16.88 -13.26 -16.14
CA GLY A 58 18.16 -12.99 -16.82
C GLY A 58 19.16 -12.21 -15.96
N SER A 59 18.77 -11.66 -14.85
CA SER A 59 19.61 -10.82 -13.99
C SER A 59 19.46 -11.11 -12.50
N ASN A 60 20.29 -10.47 -11.67
CA ASN A 60 20.19 -10.55 -10.22
C ASN A 60 19.26 -9.48 -9.62
N VAL A 61 18.30 -8.97 -10.37
CA VAL A 61 17.46 -7.83 -9.95
C VAL A 61 16.71 -8.06 -8.64
N THR A 62 16.34 -9.28 -8.32
CA THR A 62 15.67 -9.62 -7.05
C THR A 62 16.61 -9.56 -5.83
N TRP A 63 17.90 -9.33 -6.05
CA TRP A 63 18.94 -9.25 -5.03
C TRP A 63 19.58 -7.86 -4.91
N ILE A 64 18.99 -6.85 -5.55
CA ILE A 64 19.52 -5.49 -5.47
C ILE A 64 19.15 -4.75 -4.18
N GLY A 65 18.21 -5.29 -3.39
CA GLY A 65 17.70 -4.66 -2.17
C GLY A 65 16.71 -3.53 -2.41
N GLY A 66 16.24 -2.88 -1.33
CA GLY A 66 15.24 -1.80 -1.36
C GLY A 66 15.73 -0.48 -1.93
N LEU A 67 14.80 0.40 -2.20
CA LEU A 67 15.00 1.79 -2.60
C LEU A 67 14.68 2.73 -1.40
N PRO A 68 15.09 4.00 -1.42
CA PRO A 68 14.69 4.95 -0.40
C PRO A 68 13.17 5.09 -0.30
N HIS A 69 12.58 4.84 0.89
CA HIS A 69 11.13 4.84 1.10
C HIS A 69 10.70 5.38 2.49
N SER A 70 11.58 6.12 3.16
CA SER A 70 11.23 6.82 4.39
C SER A 70 10.20 7.93 4.14
N TRP A 71 9.63 8.48 5.20
CA TRP A 71 8.73 9.63 5.14
C TRP A 71 9.26 10.76 4.23
N ARG A 72 10.53 11.15 4.44
CA ARG A 72 11.19 12.17 3.62
C ARG A 72 11.20 11.79 2.14
N ASP A 73 11.64 10.58 1.84
CA ASP A 73 11.83 10.13 0.46
C ASP A 73 10.50 10.05 -0.30
N GLN A 74 9.42 9.65 0.39
CA GLN A 74 8.08 9.55 -0.20
C GLN A 74 7.46 10.93 -0.41
N VAL A 75 7.56 11.82 0.60
CA VAL A 75 7.07 13.19 0.50
C VAL A 75 7.80 13.98 -0.59
N ASP A 76 9.14 13.84 -0.65
CA ASP A 76 9.96 14.51 -1.65
C ASP A 76 9.66 13.98 -3.06
N ALA A 77 9.41 12.66 -3.25
CA ALA A 77 9.02 12.11 -4.56
C ALA A 77 7.66 12.63 -5.03
N ARG A 78 6.69 12.77 -4.12
CA ARG A 78 5.39 13.39 -4.43
C ARG A 78 5.51 14.86 -4.79
N ASN A 79 6.44 15.59 -4.18
CA ASN A 79 6.74 17.01 -4.43
C ASN A 79 5.49 17.89 -4.50
N GLU A 80 4.69 17.96 -3.42
CA GLU A 80 3.43 18.73 -3.34
C GLU A 80 2.41 18.39 -4.47
N GLY A 81 2.54 17.21 -5.07
CA GLY A 81 1.70 16.74 -6.18
C GLY A 81 2.24 17.05 -7.58
N ARG A 82 3.37 17.74 -7.70
CA ARG A 82 4.05 17.97 -9.00
C ARG A 82 4.59 16.67 -9.60
N TYR A 83 4.98 15.71 -8.77
CA TYR A 83 5.27 14.33 -9.15
C TYR A 83 6.52 14.13 -10.02
N ASP A 84 7.43 15.09 -10.01
CA ASP A 84 8.59 15.20 -10.88
C ASP A 84 9.94 14.93 -10.19
N GLN A 85 9.93 14.41 -8.93
CA GLN A 85 11.15 14.23 -8.14
C GLN A 85 11.52 12.76 -7.88
N TRP A 86 10.92 11.81 -8.59
CA TRP A 86 11.12 10.38 -8.32
C TRP A 86 12.58 9.94 -8.39
N LEU A 87 13.30 10.28 -9.47
CA LEU A 87 14.71 9.90 -9.64
C LEU A 87 15.65 10.68 -8.70
N ILE A 88 15.21 11.82 -8.19
CA ILE A 88 15.99 12.64 -7.25
C ILE A 88 15.81 12.14 -5.82
N ALA A 89 14.58 11.83 -5.42
CA ALA A 89 14.23 11.35 -4.10
C ALA A 89 14.56 9.86 -3.89
N LYS A 90 14.65 9.07 -4.98
CA LYS A 90 14.85 7.61 -4.95
C LYS A 90 16.16 7.17 -5.63
N PRO A 91 17.31 7.77 -5.29
CA PRO A 91 18.57 7.43 -5.94
C PRO A 91 19.04 6.02 -5.55
N ARG A 92 19.52 5.25 -6.53
CA ARG A 92 20.23 4.00 -6.28
C ARG A 92 21.35 3.80 -7.30
N ALA A 93 22.60 3.87 -6.86
CA ALA A 93 23.79 3.63 -7.66
C ALA A 93 23.78 4.36 -9.02
N GLU A 94 23.25 5.58 -9.06
CA GLU A 94 23.10 6.43 -10.27
C GLU A 94 22.25 5.79 -11.39
N LEU A 95 21.47 4.76 -11.11
CA LEU A 95 20.61 4.06 -12.06
C LEU A 95 19.13 4.39 -11.79
N PRO A 96 18.27 4.47 -12.82
CA PRO A 96 16.86 4.82 -12.69
C PRO A 96 15.99 3.65 -12.18
N PHE A 97 16.48 2.86 -11.22
CA PHE A 97 15.79 1.65 -10.75
C PHE A 97 14.37 1.89 -10.27
N THR A 98 14.07 3.07 -9.73
CA THR A 98 12.71 3.42 -9.32
C THR A 98 11.68 3.23 -10.44
N LEU A 99 12.07 3.41 -11.72
CA LEU A 99 11.19 3.24 -12.88
C LEU A 99 11.07 1.78 -13.36
N GLY A 100 11.73 0.84 -12.68
CA GLY A 100 11.72 -0.57 -13.05
C GLY A 100 10.38 -1.25 -12.78
N HIS A 101 9.92 -2.08 -13.72
CA HIS A 101 8.70 -2.87 -13.56
C HIS A 101 8.89 -4.32 -14.02
N TYR A 102 8.01 -5.19 -13.54
CA TYR A 102 7.87 -6.58 -13.97
C TYR A 102 6.69 -6.76 -14.93
N ASP A 103 6.66 -7.89 -15.59
CA ASP A 103 5.53 -8.33 -16.39
C ASP A 103 5.19 -9.80 -16.12
N ARG A 104 4.27 -10.38 -16.90
CA ARG A 104 3.82 -11.78 -16.75
C ARG A 104 4.96 -12.79 -16.83
N ARG A 105 6.04 -12.49 -17.53
CA ARG A 105 7.21 -13.40 -17.67
C ARG A 105 7.99 -13.50 -16.35
N ASP A 106 7.94 -12.44 -15.56
CA ASP A 106 8.65 -12.31 -14.29
C ASP A 106 7.76 -12.76 -13.11
N LEU A 107 6.46 -12.40 -13.12
CA LEU A 107 5.51 -12.65 -12.05
C LEU A 107 4.33 -13.54 -12.50
N PRO A 108 4.59 -14.74 -13.07
CA PRO A 108 3.53 -15.55 -13.69
C PRO A 108 2.42 -15.96 -12.71
N PHE A 109 2.75 -16.25 -11.45
CA PHE A 109 1.76 -16.60 -10.44
C PHE A 109 0.85 -15.41 -10.09
N TYR A 110 1.41 -14.23 -9.84
CA TYR A 110 0.63 -13.04 -9.49
C TYR A 110 -0.30 -12.60 -10.62
N TYR A 111 0.15 -12.72 -11.88
CA TYR A 111 -0.69 -12.44 -13.04
C TYR A 111 -1.81 -13.48 -13.18
N ALA A 112 -1.54 -14.76 -12.97
CA ALA A 112 -2.58 -15.80 -12.94
C ALA A 112 -3.57 -15.58 -11.79
N PHE A 113 -3.10 -15.10 -10.64
CA PHE A 113 -3.92 -14.76 -9.49
C PHE A 113 -4.87 -13.57 -9.81
N ALA A 114 -4.34 -12.51 -10.44
CA ALA A 114 -5.14 -11.38 -10.91
C ALA A 114 -6.13 -11.75 -12.03
N ASP A 115 -5.79 -12.72 -12.89
CA ASP A 115 -6.67 -13.24 -13.94
C ASP A 115 -7.80 -14.12 -13.38
N ALA A 116 -7.56 -14.81 -12.28
CA ALA A 116 -8.57 -15.63 -11.62
C ALA A 116 -9.55 -14.81 -10.78
N PHE A 117 -9.11 -13.72 -10.18
CA PHE A 117 -9.84 -12.97 -9.17
C PHE A 117 -10.00 -11.47 -9.51
N THR A 118 -10.32 -10.63 -8.55
CA THR A 118 -10.49 -9.19 -8.78
C THR A 118 -9.26 -8.42 -8.31
N VAL A 119 -8.64 -7.70 -9.24
CA VAL A 119 -7.55 -6.75 -8.97
C VAL A 119 -8.11 -5.34 -8.77
N CYS A 120 -7.55 -4.60 -7.80
CA CYS A 120 -7.96 -3.22 -7.50
C CYS A 120 -6.87 -2.25 -7.98
N ASP A 121 -7.14 -1.50 -9.03
CA ASP A 121 -6.15 -0.63 -9.67
C ASP A 121 -6.14 0.82 -9.16
N GLN A 122 -6.93 1.09 -8.10
CA GLN A 122 -6.97 2.35 -7.36
C GLN A 122 -6.80 2.09 -5.86
N ALA A 123 -6.04 1.05 -5.49
CA ALA A 123 -5.65 0.79 -4.12
C ALA A 123 -4.34 1.52 -3.81
N PHE A 124 -4.37 2.34 -2.77
CA PHE A 124 -3.25 3.16 -2.32
C PHE A 124 -2.77 2.67 -0.95
N CYS A 125 -1.50 2.80 -0.64
CA CYS A 125 -1.09 2.69 0.75
C CYS A 125 -1.65 3.87 1.56
N SER A 126 -1.74 3.71 2.88
CA SER A 126 -2.44 4.68 3.72
C SER A 126 -1.61 5.93 4.04
N SER A 127 -0.29 5.83 3.91
CA SER A 127 0.65 6.91 4.27
C SER A 127 1.80 7.01 3.28
N LEU A 128 2.29 8.23 3.06
CA LEU A 128 3.49 8.54 2.26
C LEU A 128 4.77 8.18 3.02
N THR A 129 4.95 6.90 3.38
CA THR A 129 6.08 6.43 4.18
C THR A 129 6.26 4.93 4.04
N GLY A 130 7.15 4.36 4.87
CA GLY A 130 7.50 2.94 4.90
C GLY A 130 6.49 2.04 5.62
N THR A 131 6.95 0.83 5.93
CA THR A 131 6.20 -0.35 6.37
C THR A 131 5.34 -0.13 7.62
N THR A 132 5.96 0.18 8.77
CA THR A 132 5.26 0.13 10.07
C THR A 132 4.09 1.10 10.16
N PRO A 133 4.20 2.39 9.75
CA PRO A 133 3.06 3.29 9.77
C PRO A 133 1.91 2.84 8.87
N ASN A 134 2.21 2.30 7.69
CA ASN A 134 1.19 1.79 6.78
C ASN A 134 0.46 0.58 7.39
N ARG A 135 1.18 -0.31 8.06
CA ARG A 135 0.60 -1.44 8.79
C ARG A 135 -0.24 -1.00 9.99
N LEU A 136 0.11 0.09 10.69
CA LEU A 136 -0.74 0.65 11.76
C LEU A 136 -2.15 1.00 11.27
N PHE A 137 -2.30 1.50 10.04
CA PHE A 137 -3.62 1.75 9.46
C PHE A 137 -4.45 0.48 9.29
N LEU A 138 -3.83 -0.64 8.91
CA LEU A 138 -4.52 -1.93 8.80
C LEU A 138 -5.03 -2.44 10.16
N TRP A 139 -4.31 -2.14 11.24
CA TRP A 139 -4.59 -2.71 12.56
C TRP A 139 -5.39 -1.78 13.46
N SER A 140 -5.27 -0.46 13.30
CA SER A 140 -5.89 0.51 14.19
C SER A 140 -6.60 1.67 13.48
N GLY A 141 -6.52 1.75 12.16
CA GLY A 141 -7.17 2.81 11.37
C GLY A 141 -6.46 4.17 11.41
N ASN A 142 -5.36 4.31 12.17
CA ASN A 142 -4.58 5.55 12.28
C ASN A 142 -3.15 5.28 12.75
N VAL A 143 -2.27 6.29 12.66
CA VAL A 143 -0.87 6.30 13.12
C VAL A 143 -0.67 7.10 14.41
N ARG A 144 -1.74 7.53 15.06
CA ARG A 144 -1.76 8.29 16.30
C ARG A 144 -3.11 8.19 17.00
N LYS A 145 -3.13 8.53 18.28
CA LYS A 145 -4.35 8.51 19.08
C LYS A 145 -5.38 9.56 18.63
N ASP A 146 -4.93 10.79 18.42
CA ASP A 146 -5.76 11.93 18.01
C ASP A 146 -4.90 13.02 17.33
N ALA A 147 -5.50 14.13 16.90
CA ALA A 147 -4.82 15.20 16.17
C ALA A 147 -3.72 15.93 16.98
N ASN A 148 -3.72 15.82 18.31
CA ASN A 148 -2.72 16.45 19.18
C ASN A 148 -1.55 15.49 19.49
N ASP A 149 -1.72 14.21 19.22
CA ASP A 149 -0.66 13.20 19.39
C ASP A 149 0.34 13.26 18.24
N PHE A 150 1.59 12.86 18.49
CA PHE A 150 2.63 12.79 17.48
C PHE A 150 2.28 11.74 16.42
N PRO A 151 2.31 12.08 15.12
CA PRO A 151 2.04 11.12 14.07
C PRO A 151 3.26 10.21 13.86
N ARG A 152 3.08 8.89 13.99
CA ARG A 152 4.12 7.90 13.72
C ARG A 152 4.19 7.68 12.21
N VAL A 153 5.04 8.44 11.55
CA VAL A 153 5.19 8.42 10.08
C VAL A 153 6.55 7.87 9.63
N GLN A 154 7.36 7.38 10.57
CA GLN A 154 8.59 6.63 10.29
C GLN A 154 8.57 5.28 11.00
N ASN A 155 9.26 4.26 10.45
CA ASN A 155 9.36 2.95 11.09
C ASN A 155 9.96 3.07 12.50
N GLY A 156 10.95 3.94 12.69
CA GLY A 156 11.57 4.20 13.99
C GLY A 156 10.72 4.95 15.02
N ASP A 157 9.50 5.38 14.66
CA ASP A 157 8.56 6.02 15.61
C ASP A 157 7.83 4.98 16.48
N THR A 158 8.02 3.69 16.22
CA THR A 158 7.49 2.58 17.01
C THR A 158 8.59 2.03 17.91
N ASP A 159 8.51 2.33 19.19
CA ASP A 159 9.50 1.90 20.19
C ASP A 159 8.84 0.96 21.21
N TYR A 160 9.37 -0.25 21.34
CA TYR A 160 8.87 -1.25 22.31
C TYR A 160 9.03 -0.83 23.77
N ASP A 161 9.86 0.17 24.07
CA ASP A 161 10.00 0.76 25.39
C ASP A 161 9.06 1.95 25.62
N ALA A 162 8.43 2.45 24.54
CA ALA A 162 7.42 3.51 24.55
C ALA A 162 6.12 3.04 23.86
N GLU A 163 5.51 1.98 24.39
CA GLU A 163 4.37 1.27 23.81
C GLU A 163 3.17 2.17 23.53
N ALA A 164 2.45 1.88 22.44
CA ALA A 164 1.16 2.49 22.15
C ALA A 164 0.05 1.90 23.03
N ALA A 165 -1.04 2.67 23.20
CA ALA A 165 -2.17 2.25 24.03
C ALA A 165 -3.55 2.63 23.45
N TRP A 166 -3.64 3.24 22.26
CA TRP A 166 -4.96 3.48 21.67
C TRP A 166 -5.59 2.20 21.15
N THR A 167 -6.92 2.19 21.05
CA THR A 167 -7.69 0.99 20.70
C THR A 167 -7.37 0.54 19.28
N THR A 168 -7.26 -0.77 19.10
CA THR A 168 -7.03 -1.42 17.82
C THR A 168 -8.28 -2.19 17.35
N PHE A 169 -8.34 -2.52 16.07
CA PHE A 169 -9.49 -3.23 15.52
C PHE A 169 -9.66 -4.66 16.07
N PRO A 170 -8.61 -5.46 16.32
CA PRO A 170 -8.75 -6.74 17.00
C PRO A 170 -9.42 -6.65 18.39
N GLU A 171 -9.15 -5.58 19.16
CA GLU A 171 -9.85 -5.38 20.45
C GLU A 171 -11.35 -5.13 20.27
N ARG A 172 -11.74 -4.40 19.20
CA ARG A 172 -13.15 -4.19 18.90
C ARG A 172 -13.84 -5.48 18.50
N LEU A 173 -13.18 -6.34 17.72
CA LEU A 173 -13.65 -7.68 17.41
C LEU A 173 -13.79 -8.54 18.68
N GLN A 174 -12.78 -8.49 19.56
CA GLN A 174 -12.80 -9.19 20.85
C GLN A 174 -14.00 -8.76 21.69
N SER A 175 -14.24 -7.47 21.80
CA SER A 175 -15.36 -6.91 22.58
C SER A 175 -16.73 -7.27 22.00
N ALA A 176 -16.82 -7.43 20.69
CA ALA A 176 -18.04 -7.83 19.98
C ALA A 176 -18.25 -9.36 19.93
N GLY A 177 -17.37 -10.15 20.55
CA GLY A 177 -17.44 -11.61 20.52
C GLY A 177 -17.26 -12.19 19.12
N VAL A 178 -16.46 -11.53 18.28
CA VAL A 178 -16.07 -12.03 16.95
C VAL A 178 -14.74 -12.76 17.09
N SER A 179 -14.66 -13.98 16.54
CA SER A 179 -13.41 -14.74 16.56
C SER A 179 -12.39 -14.14 15.62
N TRP A 180 -11.17 -13.97 16.07
CA TRP A 180 -10.06 -13.44 15.30
C TRP A 180 -8.74 -14.07 15.73
N ARG A 181 -7.72 -14.00 14.86
CA ARG A 181 -6.36 -14.46 15.14
C ARG A 181 -5.36 -13.84 14.18
N ILE A 182 -4.12 -13.62 14.65
CA ILE A 182 -2.96 -13.26 13.86
C ILE A 182 -2.04 -14.48 13.81
N TYR A 183 -1.81 -15.02 12.63
CA TYR A 183 -0.94 -16.16 12.37
C TYR A 183 0.42 -15.67 11.93
N GLN A 184 1.47 -16.17 12.55
CA GLN A 184 2.86 -15.87 12.20
C GLN A 184 3.74 -17.07 12.58
N ASN A 185 4.94 -17.17 12.00
CA ASN A 185 5.84 -18.26 12.40
C ASN A 185 6.50 -17.96 13.75
N GLU A 186 7.10 -16.78 13.91
CA GLU A 186 7.66 -16.28 15.17
C GLU A 186 7.47 -14.75 15.24
N ILE A 187 7.51 -14.18 16.45
CA ILE A 187 7.43 -12.73 16.71
C ILE A 187 8.70 -12.01 16.25
N SER A 188 8.60 -10.68 16.07
CA SER A 188 9.74 -9.82 15.77
C SER A 188 10.53 -9.41 17.03
N LEU A 189 9.84 -9.21 18.16
CA LEU A 189 10.53 -8.92 19.41
C LEU A 189 11.56 -10.02 19.70
N ASP A 190 12.81 -9.64 20.02
CA ASP A 190 13.97 -10.53 20.15
C ASP A 190 13.63 -11.87 20.85
N SER A 191 13.53 -12.91 20.07
CA SER A 191 13.24 -14.28 20.48
C SER A 191 14.48 -15.17 20.45
N GLY A 192 15.65 -14.59 20.07
CA GLY A 192 16.95 -15.24 19.95
C GLY A 192 17.20 -15.90 18.61
N LEU A 193 16.41 -15.64 17.59
CA LEU A 193 16.76 -15.89 16.20
C LEU A 193 17.72 -14.79 15.73
N GLN A 194 18.66 -15.10 14.85
CA GLN A 194 19.67 -14.14 14.37
C GLN A 194 20.03 -14.39 12.91
N GLY A 195 20.27 -13.31 12.15
CA GLY A 195 20.71 -13.40 10.76
C GLY A 195 19.73 -14.18 9.88
N GLU A 196 20.20 -15.21 9.19
CA GLU A 196 19.34 -16.03 8.30
C GLU A 196 18.18 -16.71 9.04
N GLU A 197 18.35 -17.11 10.32
CA GLU A 197 17.27 -17.69 11.10
C GLU A 197 16.16 -16.66 11.32
N ASP A 198 16.53 -15.41 11.63
CA ASP A 198 15.58 -14.32 11.82
C ASP A 198 14.82 -14.03 10.52
N SER A 199 15.51 -13.81 9.42
CA SER A 199 14.91 -13.50 8.12
C SER A 199 13.99 -14.62 7.58
N TRP A 200 14.30 -15.89 7.86
CA TRP A 200 13.46 -17.02 7.42
C TRP A 200 12.32 -17.36 8.37
N LEU A 201 12.37 -16.96 9.64
CA LEU A 201 11.48 -17.51 10.67
C LEU A 201 10.71 -16.46 11.46
N ALA A 202 11.19 -15.21 11.57
CA ALA A 202 10.53 -14.12 12.29
C ALA A 202 9.83 -13.12 11.35
N ASN A 203 8.93 -12.31 11.89
CA ASN A 203 8.00 -11.49 11.13
C ASN A 203 8.52 -10.09 10.72
N PHE A 204 9.75 -9.73 11.00
CA PHE A 204 10.38 -8.47 10.58
C PHE A 204 9.62 -7.17 10.94
N THR A 205 8.98 -7.11 12.12
CA THR A 205 8.10 -6.01 12.59
C THR A 205 6.77 -5.86 11.83
N ASP A 206 6.41 -6.82 11.00
CA ASP A 206 5.21 -6.83 10.18
C ASP A 206 3.90 -7.02 10.95
N ASN A 207 4.03 -7.37 12.24
CA ASN A 207 2.93 -7.39 13.19
C ASN A 207 3.06 -6.23 14.21
N PRO A 208 2.71 -4.96 13.85
CA PRO A 208 2.87 -3.83 14.76
C PRO A 208 1.96 -3.90 16.00
N ILE A 209 1.09 -4.89 16.11
CA ILE A 209 0.36 -5.20 17.36
C ILE A 209 1.33 -5.54 18.50
N GLU A 210 2.53 -6.02 18.19
CA GLU A 210 3.61 -6.22 19.17
C GLU A 210 3.96 -4.94 19.95
N TRP A 211 3.78 -3.77 19.34
CA TRP A 211 4.05 -2.48 19.94
C TRP A 211 2.94 -1.98 20.89
N PHE A 212 1.76 -2.58 20.87
CA PHE A 212 0.64 -2.12 21.70
C PHE A 212 0.63 -2.81 23.07
N SER A 213 0.66 -2.00 24.16
CA SER A 213 0.79 -2.45 25.55
C SER A 213 -0.29 -3.45 25.99
N GLN A 214 -1.51 -3.36 25.43
CA GLN A 214 -2.62 -4.24 25.78
C GLN A 214 -2.44 -5.69 25.33
N TYR A 215 -1.51 -5.96 24.39
CA TYR A 215 -1.24 -7.31 23.90
C TYR A 215 -0.10 -8.02 24.63
N ARG A 216 0.71 -7.28 25.43
CA ARG A 216 1.70 -7.86 26.32
C ARG A 216 2.72 -8.75 25.61
N VAL A 217 3.28 -8.32 24.46
CA VAL A 217 4.18 -9.15 23.64
C VAL A 217 5.34 -9.77 24.41
N ARG A 218 5.86 -9.10 25.44
CA ARG A 218 6.98 -9.57 26.26
C ARG A 218 6.68 -10.88 27.04
N PHE A 219 5.42 -11.30 27.12
CA PHE A 219 5.06 -12.63 27.62
C PHE A 219 5.21 -13.75 26.58
N ALA A 220 5.49 -13.45 25.32
CA ALA A 220 5.65 -14.46 24.28
C ALA A 220 6.74 -15.47 24.67
N LYS A 221 6.48 -16.76 24.43
CA LYS A 221 7.36 -17.84 24.88
C LYS A 221 8.77 -17.76 24.29
N GLY A 222 8.88 -17.40 22.99
CA GLY A 222 10.15 -17.22 22.31
C GLY A 222 11.03 -16.19 23.01
N HIS A 223 10.45 -15.01 23.31
CA HIS A 223 11.11 -13.92 24.01
C HIS A 223 11.53 -14.30 25.44
N ARG A 224 10.63 -14.85 26.23
CA ARG A 224 10.92 -15.30 27.61
C ARG A 224 12.03 -16.36 27.65
N ALA A 225 12.01 -17.31 26.71
CA ALA A 225 13.07 -18.31 26.60
C ALA A 225 14.43 -17.67 26.19
N HIS A 226 14.40 -16.64 25.32
CA HIS A 226 15.59 -15.85 24.97
C HIS A 226 16.14 -15.13 26.20
N LEU A 227 15.32 -14.39 26.96
CA LEU A 227 15.75 -13.73 28.19
C LEU A 227 16.40 -14.70 29.18
N ALA A 228 15.82 -15.89 29.35
CA ALA A 228 16.38 -16.91 30.23
C ALA A 228 17.78 -17.37 29.78
N ARG A 229 17.98 -17.59 28.47
CA ARG A 229 19.29 -17.94 27.90
C ARG A 229 20.31 -16.81 28.08
N GLN A 230 19.90 -15.55 27.82
CA GLN A 230 20.79 -14.38 27.94
C GLN A 230 21.26 -14.17 29.37
N VAL A 231 20.35 -14.22 30.35
CA VAL A 231 20.71 -14.11 31.78
C VAL A 231 21.66 -15.21 32.20
N ALA A 232 21.53 -16.43 31.68
CA ALA A 232 22.43 -17.54 31.97
C ALA A 232 23.80 -17.40 31.31
N SER A 233 23.90 -16.84 30.09
CA SER A 233 25.14 -16.80 29.30
C SER A 233 25.97 -15.51 29.46
N LEU A 234 25.32 -14.36 29.64
CA LEU A 234 25.98 -13.06 29.71
C LEU A 234 27.02 -12.95 30.82
N PRO A 235 26.82 -13.51 32.04
CA PRO A 235 27.84 -13.45 33.07
C PRO A 235 29.19 -14.01 32.62
N LYS A 236 29.19 -15.12 31.86
CA LYS A 236 30.43 -15.69 31.31
C LYS A 236 31.02 -14.77 30.22
N THR A 237 30.18 -14.26 29.30
CA THR A 237 30.64 -13.33 28.26
C THR A 237 31.29 -12.06 28.87
N ILE A 238 30.69 -11.52 29.93
CA ILE A 238 31.25 -10.36 30.67
C ILE A 238 32.58 -10.70 31.26
N ALA A 239 32.72 -11.85 31.95
CA ALA A 239 33.99 -12.29 32.55
C ALA A 239 35.10 -12.51 31.49
N ASP A 240 34.73 -13.11 30.34
CA ASP A 240 35.65 -13.32 29.21
C ASP A 240 36.14 -11.97 28.63
N LEU A 241 35.28 -10.98 28.47
CA LEU A 241 35.61 -9.62 27.99
C LEU A 241 36.50 -8.86 29.00
N GLU A 242 36.24 -8.98 30.30
CA GLU A 242 37.09 -8.39 31.36
C GLU A 242 38.49 -9.02 31.41
N ALA A 243 38.57 -10.35 31.26
CA ALA A 243 39.81 -11.06 31.15
C ALA A 243 40.59 -10.65 29.90
N GLN A 244 39.91 -10.52 28.77
CA GLN A 244 40.52 -10.02 27.53
C GLN A 244 41.03 -8.59 27.70
N ALA A 245 40.27 -7.67 28.28
CA ALA A 245 40.69 -6.30 28.53
C ALA A 245 41.98 -6.24 29.38
N LYS A 246 42.04 -7.07 30.43
CA LYS A 246 43.24 -7.20 31.27
C LYS A 246 44.45 -7.68 30.47
N SER A 247 44.33 -8.74 29.70
CA SER A 247 45.37 -9.29 28.84
C SER A 247 45.86 -8.29 27.79
N GLU A 248 44.95 -7.55 27.14
CA GLU A 248 45.30 -6.51 26.16
C GLU A 248 46.09 -5.36 26.80
N ARG A 249 45.75 -4.97 28.04
CA ARG A 249 46.45 -3.94 28.78
C ARG A 249 47.87 -4.41 29.19
N GLU A 250 48.01 -5.64 29.68
CA GLU A 250 49.29 -6.24 29.98
C GLU A 250 50.20 -6.36 28.75
N ALA A 251 49.61 -6.51 27.57
CA ALA A 251 50.30 -6.54 26.29
C ALA A 251 50.57 -5.14 25.68
N GLY A 252 50.28 -4.05 26.41
CA GLY A 252 50.46 -2.67 25.95
C GLY A 252 49.46 -2.21 24.88
N ARG A 253 48.36 -2.92 24.66
CA ARG A 253 47.31 -2.63 23.63
C ARG A 253 46.12 -1.91 24.26
N GLU A 254 46.36 -0.71 24.79
CA GLU A 254 45.38 0.05 25.59
C GLU A 254 44.05 0.29 24.84
N ASN A 255 44.08 0.63 23.55
CA ASN A 255 42.84 0.87 22.77
C ASN A 255 41.96 -0.39 22.67
N LEU A 256 42.55 -1.58 22.57
CA LEU A 256 41.81 -2.84 22.55
C LEU A 256 41.24 -3.17 23.93
N ALA A 257 42.03 -2.90 24.99
CA ALA A 257 41.59 -3.06 26.38
C ALA A 257 40.35 -2.18 26.66
N LEU A 258 40.39 -0.90 26.30
CA LEU A 258 39.24 0.04 26.42
C LEU A 258 38.02 -0.41 25.64
N ALA A 259 38.20 -0.93 24.42
CA ALA A 259 37.10 -1.46 23.61
C ALA A 259 36.44 -2.68 24.27
N SER A 260 37.24 -3.60 24.84
CA SER A 260 36.74 -4.77 25.58
C SER A 260 36.03 -4.36 26.87
N GLU A 261 36.57 -3.38 27.61
CA GLU A 261 35.93 -2.84 28.83
C GLU A 261 34.60 -2.16 28.51
N LYS A 262 34.52 -1.33 27.43
CA LYS A 262 33.31 -0.72 26.99
C LYS A 262 32.23 -1.77 26.67
N LYS A 263 32.62 -2.80 25.91
CA LYS A 263 31.72 -3.90 25.55
C LYS A 263 31.26 -4.70 26.78
N ALA A 264 32.13 -4.94 27.75
CA ALA A 264 31.76 -5.57 29.00
C ALA A 264 30.78 -4.71 29.80
N GLY A 265 30.96 -3.39 29.82
CA GLY A 265 30.02 -2.45 30.43
C GLY A 265 28.65 -2.47 29.77
N GLU A 266 28.58 -2.49 28.44
CA GLU A 266 27.34 -2.64 27.67
C GLU A 266 26.63 -3.95 28.00
N MET A 267 27.38 -5.07 28.06
CA MET A 267 26.81 -6.38 28.41
C MET A 267 26.30 -6.44 29.86
N LYS A 268 26.97 -5.77 30.81
CA LYS A 268 26.46 -5.63 32.19
C LYS A 268 25.15 -4.87 32.26
N ALA A 269 25.05 -3.75 31.54
CA ALA A 269 23.81 -2.98 31.47
C ALA A 269 22.67 -3.82 30.87
N ARG A 270 22.96 -4.57 29.80
CA ARG A 270 22.00 -5.48 29.15
C ARG A 270 21.56 -6.62 30.08
N LEU A 271 22.50 -7.23 30.80
CA LEU A 271 22.18 -8.27 31.80
C LEU A 271 21.20 -7.74 32.86
N LYS A 272 21.50 -6.56 33.42
CA LYS A 272 20.64 -5.93 34.42
C LYS A 272 19.23 -5.65 33.87
N ALA A 273 19.12 -5.19 32.63
CA ALA A 273 17.84 -4.97 31.97
C ALA A 273 17.06 -6.28 31.81
N PHE A 274 17.70 -7.35 31.32
CA PHE A 274 17.08 -8.66 31.16
C PHE A 274 16.65 -9.30 32.49
N GLU A 275 17.44 -9.15 33.54
CA GLU A 275 17.07 -9.60 34.91
C GLU A 275 15.82 -8.86 35.39
N ALA A 276 15.74 -7.54 35.22
CA ALA A 276 14.56 -6.74 35.58
C ALA A 276 13.34 -7.15 34.76
N GLU A 277 13.50 -7.37 33.46
CA GLU A 277 12.41 -7.78 32.57
C GLU A 277 11.85 -9.17 32.94
N ARG A 278 12.71 -10.13 33.29
CA ARG A 278 12.31 -11.46 33.77
C ARG A 278 11.48 -11.41 35.07
N VAL A 279 11.70 -10.41 35.92
CA VAL A 279 10.88 -10.21 37.13
C VAL A 279 9.45 -9.74 36.75
N LEU A 280 9.33 -8.96 35.66
CA LEU A 280 8.04 -8.43 35.22
C LEU A 280 7.25 -9.45 34.37
N TYR A 281 7.93 -10.28 33.56
CA TYR A 281 7.32 -11.17 32.59
C TYR A 281 7.62 -12.66 32.88
N ASN A 282 7.09 -13.16 33.97
CA ASN A 282 7.23 -14.54 34.43
C ASN A 282 5.87 -15.26 34.53
N ASP A 283 5.86 -16.51 34.98
CA ASP A 283 4.62 -17.31 35.08
C ASP A 283 3.66 -16.79 36.15
N GLU A 284 4.17 -16.22 37.24
CA GLU A 284 3.33 -15.64 38.29
C GLU A 284 2.59 -14.40 37.77
N THR A 285 3.31 -13.46 37.15
CA THR A 285 2.70 -12.25 36.57
C THR A 285 1.80 -12.58 35.39
N TRP A 286 2.15 -13.58 34.57
CA TRP A 286 1.25 -14.11 33.54
C TRP A 286 -0.05 -14.64 34.14
N ASN A 287 0.03 -15.46 35.20
CA ASN A 287 -1.15 -16.03 35.83
C ASN A 287 -2.06 -14.99 36.48
N ALA A 288 -1.49 -13.85 36.90
CA ALA A 288 -2.23 -12.72 37.44
C ALA A 288 -2.97 -11.87 36.37
N LEU A 289 -2.65 -12.02 35.09
CA LEU A 289 -3.37 -11.33 34.00
C LEU A 289 -4.83 -11.74 33.93
N SER A 290 -5.68 -10.80 33.50
CA SER A 290 -7.10 -11.09 33.24
C SER A 290 -7.26 -12.12 32.12
N ALA A 291 -8.39 -12.84 32.13
CA ALA A 291 -8.72 -13.76 31.03
C ALA A 291 -8.78 -13.03 29.66
N ARG A 292 -9.21 -11.76 29.66
CA ARG A 292 -9.23 -10.92 28.46
C ARG A 292 -7.80 -10.68 27.93
N ASP A 293 -6.88 -10.27 28.81
CA ASP A 293 -5.50 -9.96 28.39
C ASP A 293 -4.78 -11.20 27.87
N LYS A 294 -4.95 -12.35 28.52
CA LYS A 294 -4.43 -13.64 28.02
C LYS A 294 -5.01 -13.99 26.65
N THR A 295 -6.32 -13.78 26.45
CA THR A 295 -6.95 -14.05 25.15
C THR A 295 -6.43 -13.11 24.06
N LEU A 296 -6.24 -11.82 24.35
CA LEU A 296 -5.65 -10.86 23.41
C LEU A 296 -4.24 -11.29 23.01
N HIS A 297 -3.40 -11.63 23.99
CA HIS A 297 -2.04 -12.12 23.75
C HIS A 297 -2.02 -13.38 22.88
N ASP A 298 -2.74 -14.42 23.28
CA ASP A 298 -2.74 -15.72 22.57
C ASP A 298 -3.24 -15.62 21.13
N ARG A 299 -4.16 -14.68 20.87
CA ARG A 299 -4.69 -14.45 19.51
C ARG A 299 -3.80 -13.56 18.67
N ALA A 300 -3.14 -12.58 19.28
CA ALA A 300 -2.22 -11.66 18.59
C ALA A 300 -0.90 -12.32 18.21
N PHE A 301 -0.44 -13.29 19.01
CA PHE A 301 0.86 -13.94 18.83
C PHE A 301 0.72 -15.44 18.65
N THR A 302 -0.08 -15.83 17.63
CA THR A 302 -0.27 -17.24 17.30
C THR A 302 0.89 -17.75 16.46
N CYS A 303 1.95 -18.18 17.12
CA CYS A 303 3.14 -18.75 16.49
C CYS A 303 2.98 -20.25 16.16
N ASN A 304 3.87 -20.78 15.35
CA ASN A 304 3.84 -22.17 14.88
C ASN A 304 4.44 -23.19 15.89
N GLU A 305 4.35 -22.91 17.18
CA GLU A 305 4.93 -23.72 18.27
C GLU A 305 4.50 -25.20 18.26
N GLY A 306 3.42 -25.54 17.55
CA GLY A 306 2.99 -26.93 17.37
C GLY A 306 3.81 -27.75 16.37
N ASP A 307 4.68 -27.12 15.58
CA ASP A 307 5.66 -27.77 14.73
C ASP A 307 7.01 -27.83 15.46
N PRO A 308 7.58 -29.00 15.75
CA PRO A 308 8.86 -29.11 16.47
C PRO A 308 10.04 -28.49 15.72
N ASN A 309 9.91 -28.21 14.43
CA ASN A 309 10.94 -27.62 13.58
C ASN A 309 10.70 -26.14 13.24
N TYR A 310 9.69 -25.49 13.82
CA TYR A 310 9.28 -24.13 13.43
C TYR A 310 10.37 -23.05 13.61
N ARG A 311 11.40 -23.34 14.39
CA ARG A 311 12.57 -22.47 14.64
C ARG A 311 13.87 -23.05 14.09
N SER A 312 13.80 -23.93 13.10
CA SER A 312 14.97 -24.60 12.56
C SER A 312 15.07 -24.40 11.06
N LEU A 313 16.29 -24.18 10.58
CA LEU A 313 16.63 -24.20 9.16
C LEU A 313 17.17 -25.57 8.74
N THR A 314 17.09 -25.83 7.45
CA THR A 314 17.78 -26.94 6.77
C THR A 314 18.42 -26.40 5.49
N THR A 315 19.30 -27.18 4.89
CA THR A 315 19.96 -26.80 3.64
C THR A 315 19.22 -27.41 2.46
N LEU A 316 18.81 -26.56 1.51
CA LEU A 316 18.38 -26.99 0.19
C LEU A 316 19.58 -26.94 -0.76
N GLU A 317 19.94 -28.12 -1.31
CA GLU A 317 20.99 -28.24 -2.31
C GLU A 317 20.39 -28.47 -3.69
N TYR A 318 20.88 -27.73 -4.69
CA TYR A 318 20.36 -27.82 -6.07
C TYR A 318 21.45 -27.62 -7.12
N LYS A 319 21.16 -27.95 -8.37
CA LYS A 319 22.06 -27.76 -9.51
C LYS A 319 21.74 -26.48 -10.26
N ASP A 320 22.77 -25.66 -10.50
CA ASP A 320 22.74 -24.45 -11.31
C ASP A 320 23.77 -24.59 -12.44
N GLY A 321 23.36 -25.21 -13.53
CA GLY A 321 24.27 -25.64 -14.61
C GLY A 321 25.27 -26.68 -14.11
N ALA A 322 26.59 -26.37 -14.19
CA ALA A 322 27.65 -27.23 -13.69
C ALA A 322 27.91 -27.07 -12.18
N GLU A 323 27.40 -26.01 -11.57
CA GLU A 323 27.61 -25.69 -10.16
C GLU A 323 26.61 -26.42 -9.25
N THR A 324 27.02 -26.69 -8.01
CA THR A 324 26.13 -27.12 -6.94
C THR A 324 25.98 -25.94 -5.97
N ARG A 325 24.75 -25.50 -5.74
CA ARG A 325 24.39 -24.39 -4.88
C ARG A 325 23.69 -24.89 -3.63
N GLN A 326 23.80 -24.10 -2.57
CA GLN A 326 23.12 -24.37 -1.30
C GLN A 326 22.48 -23.08 -0.78
N VAL A 327 21.28 -23.21 -0.21
CA VAL A 327 20.56 -22.13 0.46
C VAL A 327 19.88 -22.65 1.73
N ALA A 328 19.94 -21.87 2.81
CA ALA A 328 19.20 -22.17 4.02
C ALA A 328 17.70 -21.94 3.78
N VAL A 329 16.86 -22.84 4.30
CA VAL A 329 15.39 -22.74 4.18
C VAL A 329 14.74 -23.23 5.47
N PRO A 330 13.50 -22.79 5.79
CA PRO A 330 12.75 -23.33 6.93
C PRO A 330 12.63 -24.85 6.86
N LYS A 331 12.95 -25.53 7.95
CA LYS A 331 12.75 -26.98 8.09
C LYS A 331 11.32 -27.32 8.42
N GLY A 332 10.65 -26.48 9.22
CA GLY A 332 9.25 -26.61 9.60
C GLY A 332 8.29 -25.98 8.58
N ASP A 333 7.01 -26.14 8.85
CA ASP A 333 5.92 -25.52 8.07
C ASP A 333 5.63 -24.11 8.63
N VAL A 334 6.04 -23.09 7.91
CA VAL A 334 5.85 -21.67 8.30
C VAL A 334 4.37 -21.23 8.33
N LEU A 335 3.44 -22.07 7.84
CA LEU A 335 2.00 -21.88 7.90
C LEU A 335 1.29 -22.94 8.75
N HIS A 336 2.02 -23.68 9.59
CA HIS A 336 1.55 -24.84 10.33
C HIS A 336 0.22 -24.60 11.06
N ARG A 337 0.12 -23.56 11.86
CA ARG A 337 -1.08 -23.30 12.64
C ARG A 337 -2.27 -22.87 11.77
N PHE A 338 -2.02 -22.03 10.75
CA PHE A 338 -3.03 -21.62 9.79
C PHE A 338 -3.59 -22.83 9.00
N ARG A 339 -2.72 -23.71 8.56
CA ARG A 339 -3.08 -24.96 7.87
C ARG A 339 -3.96 -25.82 8.75
N LYS A 340 -3.54 -26.09 9.98
CA LYS A 340 -4.32 -26.91 10.94
C LYS A 340 -5.71 -26.35 11.21
N ASP A 341 -5.81 -25.04 11.46
CA ASP A 341 -7.10 -24.40 11.75
C ASP A 341 -8.00 -24.42 10.51
N THR A 342 -7.43 -24.31 9.30
CA THR A 342 -8.17 -24.42 8.03
C THR A 342 -8.63 -25.85 7.76
N GLU A 343 -7.78 -26.85 7.90
CA GLU A 343 -8.09 -28.26 7.69
C GLU A 343 -9.17 -28.77 8.65
N SER A 344 -9.11 -28.35 9.90
CA SER A 344 -10.09 -28.70 10.93
C SER A 344 -11.38 -27.86 10.89
N GLY A 345 -11.48 -26.88 9.99
CA GLY A 345 -12.63 -25.97 9.90
C GLY A 345 -12.72 -24.99 11.08
N GLN A 346 -11.64 -24.77 11.83
CA GLN A 346 -11.56 -23.89 12.99
C GLN A 346 -11.01 -22.49 12.66
N LEU A 347 -10.94 -22.14 11.39
CA LEU A 347 -10.46 -20.82 10.95
C LEU A 347 -11.34 -19.72 11.56
N PRO A 348 -10.76 -18.70 12.25
CA PRO A 348 -11.54 -17.61 12.83
C PRO A 348 -12.27 -16.78 11.77
N ALA A 349 -13.28 -16.03 12.21
CA ALA A 349 -14.05 -15.15 11.33
C ALA A 349 -13.17 -14.06 10.65
N VAL A 350 -12.17 -13.57 11.38
CA VAL A 350 -11.15 -12.66 10.84
C VAL A 350 -9.77 -13.22 11.18
N SER A 351 -8.96 -13.42 10.15
CA SER A 351 -7.61 -13.98 10.26
C SER A 351 -6.63 -13.08 9.55
N TRP A 352 -5.59 -12.65 10.23
CA TRP A 352 -4.44 -12.01 9.60
C TRP A 352 -3.30 -13.01 9.51
N ILE A 353 -2.56 -12.97 8.43
CA ILE A 353 -1.36 -13.76 8.22
C ILE A 353 -0.20 -12.79 8.08
N VAL A 354 0.87 -13.02 8.83
CA VAL A 354 2.10 -12.24 8.80
C VAL A 354 3.23 -13.18 8.37
N ALA A 355 3.84 -12.88 7.23
CA ALA A 355 4.91 -13.68 6.66
C ALA A 355 6.24 -13.46 7.42
N PRO A 356 7.15 -14.46 7.48
CA PRO A 356 8.55 -14.18 7.74
C PRO A 356 9.16 -13.25 6.69
N GLU A 357 10.21 -12.49 7.04
CA GLU A 357 10.86 -11.51 6.16
C GLU A 357 11.10 -12.06 4.75
N ASN A 358 11.75 -13.22 4.63
CA ASN A 358 12.09 -13.82 3.33
C ASN A 358 10.86 -14.24 2.51
N PHE A 359 9.67 -14.32 3.10
CA PHE A 359 8.42 -14.64 2.40
C PHE A 359 7.49 -13.43 2.28
N SER A 360 7.91 -12.23 2.67
CA SER A 360 7.09 -11.02 2.66
C SER A 360 7.14 -10.23 1.35
N ASP A 361 7.99 -10.60 0.39
CA ASP A 361 8.33 -9.84 -0.82
C ASP A 361 9.13 -8.56 -0.57
N HIS A 362 9.59 -8.32 0.68
CA HIS A 362 10.47 -7.18 0.99
C HIS A 362 11.68 -7.17 0.04
N PRO A 363 12.09 -6.00 -0.47
CA PRO A 363 13.19 -5.93 -1.44
C PRO A 363 14.57 -6.35 -0.92
N SER A 364 14.79 -6.39 0.42
CA SER A 364 15.98 -7.00 1.02
C SER A 364 16.02 -8.51 0.83
N SER A 365 14.85 -9.11 0.60
CA SER A 365 14.65 -10.53 0.32
C SER A 365 14.22 -10.70 -1.14
N ALA A 366 14.52 -11.84 -1.71
CA ALA A 366 14.08 -12.13 -3.07
C ALA A 366 12.57 -12.47 -3.11
N TRP A 367 12.02 -12.65 -4.31
CA TRP A 367 10.59 -12.93 -4.53
C TRP A 367 10.13 -14.33 -4.05
N TYR A 368 10.58 -14.79 -2.91
CA TYR A 368 10.13 -16.04 -2.29
C TYR A 368 8.66 -15.96 -1.83
N GLY A 369 8.14 -14.75 -1.58
CA GLY A 369 6.76 -14.52 -1.16
C GLY A 369 5.72 -15.01 -2.16
N ALA A 370 6.04 -15.13 -3.45
CA ALA A 370 5.16 -15.72 -4.44
C ALA A 370 4.72 -17.15 -4.06
N TRP A 371 5.66 -17.96 -3.54
CA TRP A 371 5.32 -19.28 -3.00
C TRP A 371 4.41 -19.16 -1.77
N TYR A 372 4.70 -18.26 -0.86
CA TYR A 372 3.94 -18.10 0.38
C TYR A 372 2.46 -17.73 0.10
N VAL A 373 2.23 -16.76 -0.80
CA VAL A 373 0.88 -16.40 -1.26
C VAL A 373 0.19 -17.58 -1.95
N SER A 374 0.92 -18.29 -2.79
CA SER A 374 0.42 -19.51 -3.46
C SER A 374 0.00 -20.58 -2.46
N GLU A 375 0.80 -20.80 -1.42
CA GLU A 375 0.54 -21.82 -0.39
C GLU A 375 -0.67 -21.43 0.49
N VAL A 376 -0.81 -20.14 0.85
CA VAL A 376 -2.01 -19.66 1.56
C VAL A 376 -3.28 -19.92 0.74
N LEU A 377 -3.27 -19.63 -0.57
CA LEU A 377 -4.39 -19.90 -1.46
C LEU A 377 -4.67 -21.39 -1.55
N ASP A 378 -3.64 -22.21 -1.69
CA ASP A 378 -3.76 -23.67 -1.81
C ASP A 378 -4.36 -24.30 -0.54
N ILE A 379 -3.90 -23.88 0.66
CA ILE A 379 -4.46 -24.30 1.94
C ILE A 379 -5.97 -24.00 2.00
N LEU A 380 -6.38 -22.79 1.62
CA LEU A 380 -7.78 -22.39 1.64
C LEU A 380 -8.64 -23.15 0.64
N THR A 381 -8.15 -23.33 -0.58
CA THR A 381 -8.91 -23.94 -1.68
C THR A 381 -8.98 -25.45 -1.60
N LYS A 382 -8.03 -26.12 -0.95
CA LYS A 382 -8.05 -27.57 -0.66
C LYS A 382 -9.15 -27.97 0.30
N ASN A 383 -9.69 -27.03 1.09
CA ASN A 383 -10.88 -27.26 1.92
C ASN A 383 -12.09 -26.52 1.32
N PRO A 384 -12.93 -27.17 0.47
CA PRO A 384 -14.08 -26.52 -0.17
C PRO A 384 -15.11 -25.95 0.81
N GLU A 385 -15.26 -26.55 2.00
CA GLU A 385 -16.20 -26.09 3.03
C GLU A 385 -15.72 -24.80 3.70
N VAL A 386 -14.42 -24.57 3.75
CA VAL A 386 -13.82 -23.30 4.20
C VAL A 386 -13.82 -22.30 3.05
N TRP A 387 -13.32 -22.70 1.87
CA TRP A 387 -13.20 -21.84 0.71
C TRP A 387 -14.51 -21.17 0.30
N LYS A 388 -15.61 -21.92 0.25
CA LYS A 388 -16.94 -21.37 -0.09
C LYS A 388 -17.45 -20.27 0.84
N LYS A 389 -16.78 -20.02 1.98
CA LYS A 389 -17.12 -18.99 2.97
C LYS A 389 -16.00 -17.97 3.17
N THR A 390 -14.93 -18.07 2.37
CA THR A 390 -13.71 -17.28 2.56
C THR A 390 -13.62 -16.12 1.59
N ILE A 391 -13.19 -14.99 2.10
CA ILE A 391 -12.65 -13.85 1.34
C ILE A 391 -11.17 -13.78 1.72
N PHE A 392 -10.29 -13.99 0.75
CA PHE A 392 -8.85 -13.83 0.91
C PHE A 392 -8.42 -12.51 0.26
N VAL A 393 -7.82 -11.63 1.05
CA VAL A 393 -7.31 -10.32 0.63
C VAL A 393 -5.79 -10.39 0.63
N LEU A 394 -5.18 -10.24 -0.53
CA LEU A 394 -3.75 -9.99 -0.68
C LEU A 394 -3.56 -8.49 -0.92
N CYS A 395 -2.83 -7.82 -0.05
CA CYS A 395 -2.45 -6.43 -0.20
C CYS A 395 -0.95 -6.24 0.09
N TYR A 396 -0.43 -5.06 -0.22
CA TYR A 396 0.93 -4.65 0.08
C TYR A 396 0.90 -3.41 0.95
N ASP A 397 1.85 -3.25 1.85
CA ASP A 397 1.86 -2.18 2.83
C ASP A 397 2.25 -0.82 2.24
N GLU A 398 3.26 -0.78 1.35
CA GLU A 398 3.70 0.44 0.69
C GLU A 398 4.47 0.12 -0.61
N ASN A 399 4.96 1.14 -1.31
CA ASN A 399 5.55 1.00 -2.65
C ASN A 399 7.08 0.79 -2.67
N ASP A 400 7.79 0.72 -1.51
CA ASP A 400 9.24 0.90 -1.45
C ASP A 400 9.63 2.26 -2.07
N GLY A 401 10.59 2.29 -2.95
CA GLY A 401 10.84 3.42 -3.82
C GLY A 401 10.38 3.21 -5.25
N TRP A 402 9.58 2.19 -5.55
CA TRP A 402 9.12 1.90 -6.90
C TRP A 402 8.08 2.90 -7.36
N PHE A 403 8.28 3.40 -8.57
CA PHE A 403 7.42 4.38 -9.23
C PHE A 403 6.00 3.84 -9.44
N ASP A 404 5.03 4.76 -9.29
CA ASP A 404 3.66 4.57 -9.73
C ASP A 404 3.19 5.84 -10.44
N HIS A 405 2.53 5.70 -11.61
CA HIS A 405 2.19 6.86 -12.44
C HIS A 405 0.96 7.64 -11.96
N VAL A 406 0.17 7.07 -11.04
CA VAL A 406 -1.07 7.71 -10.56
C VAL A 406 -0.78 8.50 -9.29
N PRO A 407 -0.83 9.84 -9.32
CA PRO A 407 -0.67 10.64 -8.10
C PRO A 407 -1.75 10.30 -7.06
N PRO A 408 -1.37 10.14 -5.79
CA PRO A 408 -2.34 9.84 -4.73
C PRO A 408 -3.29 11.02 -4.48
N PHE A 409 -4.48 10.68 -4.00
CA PHE A 409 -5.37 11.64 -3.38
C PHE A 409 -4.94 11.85 -1.93
N VAL A 410 -4.74 13.09 -1.52
CA VAL A 410 -4.27 13.40 -0.17
C VAL A 410 -5.23 14.35 0.56
N ALA A 411 -5.16 14.37 1.89
CA ALA A 411 -5.93 15.28 2.70
C ALA A 411 -5.45 16.74 2.52
N PRO A 412 -6.33 17.73 2.31
CA PRO A 412 -5.94 19.12 2.37
C PRO A 412 -5.62 19.54 3.83
N PHE A 413 -4.72 20.50 4.00
CA PHE A 413 -4.38 21.03 5.33
C PHE A 413 -5.55 21.85 5.92
N PRO A 414 -5.93 21.60 7.17
CA PRO A 414 -6.93 22.41 7.86
C PRO A 414 -6.54 23.89 7.87
N GLY A 415 -7.46 24.77 7.43
CA GLY A 415 -7.24 26.22 7.43
C GLY A 415 -6.31 26.75 6.32
N ARG A 416 -5.91 25.90 5.36
CA ARG A 416 -5.06 26.28 4.22
C ARG A 416 -5.79 26.05 2.89
N PRO A 417 -6.66 26.96 2.43
CA PRO A 417 -7.47 26.77 1.24
C PRO A 417 -6.66 26.61 -0.06
N GLU A 418 -5.41 27.05 -0.08
CA GLU A 418 -4.47 26.84 -1.18
C GLU A 418 -4.09 25.35 -1.36
N THR A 419 -4.29 24.52 -0.36
CA THR A 419 -4.04 23.07 -0.44
C THR A 419 -5.27 22.28 -0.87
N GLY A 420 -6.45 22.91 -0.86
CA GLY A 420 -7.72 22.30 -1.25
C GLY A 420 -8.84 22.51 -0.22
N LYS A 421 -9.93 21.74 -0.40
CA LYS A 421 -11.14 21.86 0.42
C LYS A 421 -11.85 20.51 0.60
N THR A 422 -12.66 20.42 1.64
CA THR A 422 -13.54 19.27 1.89
C THR A 422 -15.00 19.71 1.97
N SER A 423 -15.92 18.76 1.85
CA SER A 423 -17.31 19.00 2.25
C SER A 423 -17.37 19.41 3.73
N GLU A 424 -18.40 20.18 4.07
CA GLU A 424 -18.63 20.63 5.45
C GLU A 424 -18.67 19.45 6.43
N GLY A 425 -18.01 19.60 7.59
CA GLY A 425 -17.94 18.56 8.63
C GLY A 425 -16.84 17.52 8.45
N ILE A 426 -16.09 17.49 7.36
CA ILE A 426 -14.94 16.61 7.18
C ILE A 426 -13.70 17.28 7.75
N ASP A 427 -13.27 16.83 8.92
CA ASP A 427 -12.01 17.23 9.54
C ASP A 427 -10.84 16.39 9.00
N THR A 428 -9.74 17.05 8.66
CA THR A 428 -8.50 16.45 8.14
C THR A 428 -7.32 16.58 9.12
N ALA A 429 -7.55 17.07 10.34
CA ALA A 429 -6.46 17.34 11.27
C ALA A 429 -5.62 16.12 11.64
N VAL A 430 -6.23 14.91 11.67
CA VAL A 430 -5.52 13.66 11.94
C VAL A 430 -4.79 13.10 10.71
N ASP A 431 -5.08 13.61 9.51
CA ASP A 431 -4.54 13.13 8.24
C ASP A 431 -3.39 14.01 7.71
N VAL A 432 -2.86 14.94 8.53
CA VAL A 432 -1.72 15.80 8.18
C VAL A 432 -0.65 15.78 9.26
N ALA A 433 0.61 15.74 8.88
CA ALA A 433 1.77 15.85 9.76
C ALA A 433 2.36 17.26 9.66
N LYS A 434 2.27 18.06 10.75
CA LYS A 434 2.74 19.44 10.80
C LYS A 434 4.10 19.59 11.48
N ALA A 435 4.47 18.64 12.34
CA ALA A 435 5.62 18.73 13.24
C ALA A 435 6.60 17.57 13.01
N HIS A 436 6.91 17.27 11.76
CA HIS A 436 7.90 16.28 11.37
C HIS A 436 8.97 16.93 10.48
N ASP A 437 10.03 16.21 10.10
CA ASP A 437 11.11 16.71 9.24
C ASP A 437 10.61 17.17 7.84
N ARG A 438 9.42 16.71 7.44
CA ARG A 438 8.63 17.22 6.31
C ARG A 438 7.20 17.47 6.74
N GLU A 439 6.71 18.69 6.55
CA GLU A 439 5.28 18.98 6.66
C GLU A 439 4.59 18.44 5.41
N SER A 440 3.62 17.52 5.59
CA SER A 440 2.90 16.90 4.47
C SER A 440 1.56 16.33 4.94
N PRO A 441 0.58 16.14 4.04
CA PRO A 441 -0.48 15.16 4.27
C PRO A 441 0.14 13.80 4.59
N ILE A 442 -0.44 13.07 5.54
CA ILE A 442 0.01 11.72 5.88
C ILE A 442 -0.26 10.76 4.72
N GLY A 443 -1.40 10.88 4.09
CA GLY A 443 -1.78 10.04 2.94
C GLY A 443 -2.98 10.62 2.18
N LEU A 444 -3.47 9.83 1.21
CA LEU A 444 -3.00 8.47 0.83
C LEU A 444 -1.56 8.51 0.31
N GLY A 445 -0.87 7.37 0.39
CA GLY A 445 0.42 7.19 -0.26
C GLY A 445 0.29 6.70 -1.71
N PHE A 446 1.32 6.08 -2.27
CA PHE A 446 1.31 5.60 -3.66
C PHE A 446 0.49 4.30 -3.79
N ARG A 447 0.08 3.96 -5.03
CA ARG A 447 -0.66 2.72 -5.25
C ARG A 447 0.18 1.49 -4.95
N CYS A 448 -0.48 0.52 -4.30
CA CYS A 448 0.08 -0.80 -4.01
C CYS A 448 -0.82 -1.90 -4.58
N PRO A 449 -0.30 -3.10 -4.88
CA PRO A 449 -1.12 -4.22 -5.31
C PRO A 449 -2.18 -4.58 -4.27
N LEU A 450 -3.41 -4.79 -4.74
CA LEU A 450 -4.52 -5.33 -3.95
C LEU A 450 -5.32 -6.28 -4.84
N VAL A 451 -5.40 -7.55 -4.44
CA VAL A 451 -6.19 -8.57 -5.12
C VAL A 451 -7.09 -9.28 -4.10
N VAL A 452 -8.38 -9.38 -4.41
CA VAL A 452 -9.34 -10.05 -3.53
C VAL A 452 -9.79 -11.35 -4.17
N ALA A 453 -9.49 -12.46 -3.52
CA ALA A 453 -9.78 -13.81 -3.97
C ALA A 453 -10.91 -14.44 -3.15
N SER A 454 -11.98 -14.80 -3.82
CA SER A 454 -13.12 -15.52 -3.24
C SER A 454 -14.02 -16.05 -4.34
N PRO A 455 -14.97 -16.93 -4.03
CA PRO A 455 -16.00 -17.31 -4.99
C PRO A 455 -16.80 -16.11 -5.55
N TRP A 456 -16.95 -15.03 -4.77
CA TRP A 456 -17.70 -13.84 -5.17
C TRP A 456 -16.89 -12.78 -5.92
N SER A 457 -15.55 -12.89 -5.94
CA SER A 457 -14.65 -11.95 -6.65
C SER A 457 -13.91 -12.57 -7.84
N ARG A 458 -14.39 -13.72 -8.34
CA ARG A 458 -13.79 -14.48 -9.43
C ARG A 458 -13.90 -13.79 -10.81
N GLY A 459 -13.15 -14.29 -11.78
CA GLY A 459 -13.29 -14.02 -13.22
C GLY A 459 -12.53 -12.81 -13.72
N GLY A 460 -11.38 -12.51 -13.12
CA GLY A 460 -10.40 -11.57 -13.66
C GLY A 460 -10.94 -10.13 -13.81
N CYS A 461 -11.75 -9.66 -12.87
CA CYS A 461 -12.27 -8.29 -12.93
C CYS A 461 -11.27 -7.26 -12.44
N VAL A 462 -11.47 -6.01 -12.85
CA VAL A 462 -10.80 -4.84 -12.26
C VAL A 462 -11.81 -4.01 -11.48
N ASN A 463 -11.38 -3.51 -10.31
CA ASN A 463 -12.13 -2.56 -9.50
C ASN A 463 -11.32 -1.26 -9.36
N SER A 464 -11.89 -0.15 -9.84
CA SER A 464 -11.25 1.17 -9.84
C SER A 464 -11.85 2.12 -8.80
N GLN A 465 -12.42 1.58 -7.71
CA GLN A 465 -12.77 2.36 -6.52
C GLN A 465 -11.51 2.68 -5.73
N VAL A 466 -11.46 3.85 -5.11
CA VAL A 466 -10.34 4.23 -4.23
C VAL A 466 -10.40 3.42 -2.95
N PHE A 467 -9.31 2.75 -2.63
CA PHE A 467 -9.11 1.98 -1.40
C PHE A 467 -7.79 2.35 -0.73
N ASP A 468 -7.73 2.15 0.58
CA ASP A 468 -6.50 2.12 1.35
C ASP A 468 -6.52 0.96 2.37
N HIS A 469 -5.54 0.88 3.29
CA HIS A 469 -5.51 -0.20 4.27
C HIS A 469 -6.72 -0.19 5.22
N THR A 470 -7.32 0.97 5.48
CA THR A 470 -8.54 1.06 6.30
C THR A 470 -9.75 0.42 5.61
N SER A 471 -9.70 0.22 4.29
CA SER A 471 -10.75 -0.45 3.53
C SER A 471 -10.97 -1.90 3.97
N MET A 472 -9.92 -2.61 4.42
CA MET A 472 -10.04 -3.96 4.96
C MET A 472 -10.81 -3.97 6.29
N ILE A 473 -10.57 -2.98 7.15
CA ILE A 473 -11.36 -2.79 8.39
C ILE A 473 -12.83 -2.50 8.01
N GLN A 474 -13.08 -1.59 7.08
CA GLN A 474 -14.42 -1.23 6.63
C GLN A 474 -15.17 -2.42 6.00
N LEU A 475 -14.45 -3.31 5.28
CA LEU A 475 -15.03 -4.56 4.79
C LEU A 475 -15.57 -5.42 5.92
N VAL A 476 -14.78 -5.61 6.98
CA VAL A 476 -15.19 -6.42 8.14
C VAL A 476 -16.34 -5.74 8.88
N GLU A 477 -16.32 -4.42 9.05
CA GLU A 477 -17.43 -3.65 9.62
C GLU A 477 -18.74 -3.89 8.83
N THR A 478 -18.70 -3.73 7.50
CA THR A 478 -19.86 -3.91 6.60
C THR A 478 -20.38 -5.35 6.64
N TRP A 479 -19.47 -6.34 6.62
CA TRP A 479 -19.82 -7.75 6.75
C TRP A 479 -20.47 -8.08 8.11
N LEU A 480 -19.97 -7.51 9.20
CA LEU A 480 -20.52 -7.70 10.54
C LEU A 480 -21.87 -7.00 10.71
N ALA A 481 -22.03 -5.79 10.17
CA ALA A 481 -23.29 -5.06 10.17
C ALA A 481 -24.41 -5.83 9.47
N ALA A 482 -24.11 -6.48 8.34
CA ALA A 482 -25.05 -7.36 7.64
C ALA A 482 -25.47 -8.61 8.47
N ARG A 483 -24.75 -8.90 9.55
CA ARG A 483 -25.04 -9.97 10.51
C ARG A 483 -25.62 -9.46 11.85
N GLY A 484 -26.00 -8.19 11.89
CA GLY A 484 -26.58 -7.55 13.09
C GLY A 484 -25.56 -7.20 14.18
N LYS A 485 -24.24 -7.19 13.87
CA LYS A 485 -23.19 -6.79 14.79
C LYS A 485 -22.65 -5.41 14.40
N ASN A 486 -22.87 -4.42 15.27
CA ASN A 486 -22.33 -3.07 15.04
C ASN A 486 -20.91 -2.97 15.63
N VAL A 487 -19.92 -3.20 14.79
CA VAL A 487 -18.50 -3.00 15.11
C VAL A 487 -18.00 -1.84 14.27
N ARG A 488 -17.38 -0.86 14.88
CA ARG A 488 -16.89 0.36 14.19
C ARG A 488 -15.50 0.73 14.69
N GLU A 489 -14.54 0.90 13.77
CA GLU A 489 -13.24 1.48 14.10
C GLU A 489 -13.33 3.02 14.09
N THR A 490 -13.33 3.61 15.25
CA THR A 490 -13.52 5.07 15.40
C THR A 490 -12.27 5.88 15.11
N ASN A 491 -11.10 5.23 14.95
CA ASN A 491 -9.85 5.90 14.60
C ASN A 491 -9.74 6.22 13.10
N ILE A 492 -10.55 5.56 12.25
CA ILE A 492 -10.62 5.91 10.82
C ILE A 492 -11.28 7.28 10.70
N SER A 493 -10.54 8.26 10.15
CA SER A 493 -10.99 9.64 10.03
C SER A 493 -12.22 9.80 9.12
N PRO A 494 -13.03 10.84 9.30
CA PRO A 494 -14.12 11.18 8.38
C PRO A 494 -13.64 11.36 6.94
N TRP A 495 -12.46 11.93 6.75
CA TRP A 495 -11.85 12.09 5.44
C TRP A 495 -11.62 10.73 4.75
N ARG A 496 -10.96 9.77 5.44
CA ARG A 496 -10.71 8.44 4.88
C ARG A 496 -12.00 7.68 4.58
N ARG A 497 -13.00 7.78 5.46
CA ARG A 497 -14.33 7.17 5.22
C ARG A 497 -15.08 7.79 4.04
N THR A 498 -14.78 9.02 3.68
CA THR A 498 -15.36 9.69 2.51
C THR A 498 -14.66 9.26 1.22
N VAL A 499 -13.33 9.16 1.24
CA VAL A 499 -12.54 8.94 0.02
C VAL A 499 -12.26 7.46 -0.27
N CYS A 500 -12.21 6.60 0.76
CA CYS A 500 -11.90 5.18 0.62
C CYS A 500 -13.16 4.31 0.78
N GLY A 501 -13.32 3.38 -0.14
CA GLY A 501 -14.41 2.39 -0.10
C GLY A 501 -14.16 1.25 0.89
N ASP A 502 -15.20 0.43 1.07
CA ASP A 502 -15.25 -0.70 2.00
C ASP A 502 -15.05 -2.07 1.31
N LEU A 503 -14.52 -2.10 0.09
CA LEU A 503 -14.32 -3.28 -0.74
C LEU A 503 -15.62 -4.02 -1.16
N SER A 504 -16.80 -3.61 -0.71
CA SER A 504 -18.04 -4.33 -1.03
C SER A 504 -18.41 -4.32 -2.53
N SER A 505 -17.93 -3.32 -3.27
CA SER A 505 -18.11 -3.22 -4.74
C SER A 505 -17.40 -4.33 -5.55
N ILE A 506 -16.52 -5.09 -4.92
CA ILE A 506 -15.77 -6.19 -5.56
C ILE A 506 -16.68 -7.41 -5.78
N PHE A 507 -17.66 -7.62 -4.90
CA PHE A 507 -18.36 -8.88 -4.82
C PHE A 507 -19.59 -8.95 -5.74
N ARG A 508 -19.77 -10.12 -6.34
CA ARG A 508 -20.86 -10.47 -7.25
C ARG A 508 -21.51 -11.77 -6.80
N PRO A 509 -22.80 -12.00 -7.14
CA PRO A 509 -23.48 -13.25 -6.82
C PRO A 509 -22.68 -14.46 -7.33
N TYR A 510 -22.58 -15.50 -6.50
CA TYR A 510 -21.98 -16.77 -6.84
C TYR A 510 -23.06 -17.87 -6.80
N LYS A 511 -23.18 -18.64 -7.88
CA LYS A 511 -24.19 -19.69 -8.04
C LYS A 511 -23.55 -21.09 -8.23
N GLY A 512 -22.28 -21.23 -7.84
CA GLY A 512 -21.54 -22.48 -8.01
C GLY A 512 -20.77 -22.60 -9.33
N GLU A 513 -20.51 -21.47 -10.01
CA GLU A 513 -19.73 -21.46 -11.24
C GLU A 513 -18.30 -21.99 -10.99
N LYS A 514 -17.80 -22.77 -11.97
CA LYS A 514 -16.42 -23.26 -11.94
C LYS A 514 -15.44 -22.09 -11.96
N MET A 515 -14.44 -22.15 -11.10
CA MET A 515 -13.34 -21.19 -11.06
C MET A 515 -12.07 -21.86 -11.57
N GLU A 516 -11.31 -21.14 -12.39
CA GLU A 516 -9.95 -21.51 -12.72
C GLU A 516 -9.02 -20.87 -11.68
N LEU A 517 -8.36 -21.72 -10.90
CA LEU A 517 -7.42 -21.29 -9.88
C LEU A 517 -5.99 -21.26 -10.44
N PRO A 518 -5.13 -20.34 -9.98
CA PRO A 518 -3.70 -20.41 -10.26
C PRO A 518 -3.14 -21.78 -9.83
N LYS A 519 -2.20 -22.29 -10.57
CA LYS A 519 -1.50 -23.53 -10.17
C LYS A 519 -0.64 -23.22 -8.94
N PRO A 520 -0.70 -24.07 -7.90
CA PRO A 520 0.20 -23.95 -6.76
C PRO A 520 1.67 -23.99 -7.18
N LEU A 521 2.50 -23.18 -6.53
CA LEU A 521 3.94 -23.19 -6.74
C LEU A 521 4.59 -24.28 -5.88
N ASP A 522 5.59 -24.94 -6.43
CA ASP A 522 6.48 -25.80 -5.65
C ASP A 522 7.48 -24.91 -4.87
N ARG A 523 7.63 -25.17 -3.56
CA ARG A 523 8.47 -24.36 -2.67
C ARG A 523 9.93 -24.37 -3.10
N ASP A 524 10.48 -25.58 -3.21
CA ASP A 524 11.91 -25.76 -3.41
C ASP A 524 12.31 -25.27 -4.80
N ALA A 525 11.54 -25.63 -5.84
CA ALA A 525 11.76 -25.14 -7.20
C ALA A 525 11.66 -23.59 -7.30
N THR A 526 10.75 -22.97 -6.54
CA THR A 526 10.64 -21.50 -6.48
C THR A 526 11.87 -20.87 -5.82
N ILE A 527 12.31 -21.43 -4.69
CA ILE A 527 13.49 -20.95 -3.96
C ILE A 527 14.75 -21.14 -4.81
N GLU A 528 14.95 -22.31 -5.42
CA GLU A 528 16.08 -22.59 -6.31
C GLU A 528 16.18 -21.57 -7.45
N GLY A 529 15.06 -21.35 -8.17
CA GLY A 529 15.03 -20.45 -9.32
C GLY A 529 15.38 -18.98 -8.95
N ILE A 530 14.88 -18.52 -7.79
CA ILE A 530 15.13 -17.18 -7.29
C ILE A 530 16.55 -17.07 -6.72
N HIS A 531 17.02 -18.06 -5.96
CA HIS A 531 18.38 -18.07 -5.41
C HIS A 531 19.43 -18.15 -6.52
N ALA A 532 19.20 -18.92 -7.57
CA ALA A 532 20.10 -19.00 -8.72
C ALA A 532 20.28 -17.63 -9.42
N ALA A 533 19.28 -16.77 -9.39
CA ALA A 533 19.37 -15.42 -9.95
C ALA A 533 20.42 -14.55 -9.24
N LYS A 534 20.74 -14.83 -7.97
CA LYS A 534 21.78 -14.11 -7.20
C LYS A 534 23.15 -14.08 -7.91
N PHE A 535 23.46 -15.14 -8.67
CA PHE A 535 24.75 -15.35 -9.33
C PHE A 535 24.79 -14.82 -10.77
N LYS A 536 23.74 -14.15 -11.24
CA LYS A 536 23.65 -13.55 -12.57
C LYS A 536 24.20 -12.13 -12.59
N ALA A 537 24.34 -11.59 -13.80
CA ALA A 537 24.76 -10.21 -13.99
C ALA A 537 23.72 -9.22 -13.41
N PRO A 538 24.15 -8.02 -13.01
CA PRO A 538 23.22 -6.95 -12.64
C PRO A 538 22.23 -6.64 -13.78
N PRO A 539 21.01 -6.15 -13.46
CA PRO A 539 20.06 -5.73 -14.47
C PRO A 539 20.61 -4.53 -15.26
N THR A 540 20.27 -4.47 -16.54
CA THR A 540 20.55 -3.28 -17.36
C THR A 540 19.48 -2.24 -17.07
N ALA A 541 19.90 -1.03 -16.74
CA ALA A 541 18.99 0.11 -16.57
C ALA A 541 18.46 0.61 -17.92
N GLY A 542 17.34 1.35 -17.86
CA GLY A 542 16.84 2.10 -19.01
C GLY A 542 17.88 3.09 -19.52
N LYS A 543 17.85 3.35 -20.82
CA LYS A 543 18.72 4.34 -21.49
C LYS A 543 18.16 5.75 -21.28
N ALA A 544 19.05 6.73 -21.09
CA ALA A 544 18.65 8.14 -21.12
C ALA A 544 18.08 8.51 -22.49
N LEU A 545 16.98 9.26 -22.49
CA LEU A 545 16.22 9.65 -23.66
C LEU A 545 16.55 11.07 -24.09
N SER A 546 16.76 11.29 -25.39
CA SER A 546 16.82 12.63 -25.99
C SER A 546 15.40 13.23 -26.09
N ALA A 547 15.32 14.54 -26.35
CA ALA A 547 14.03 15.21 -26.61
C ALA A 547 13.25 14.61 -27.79
N THR A 548 13.94 14.05 -28.78
CA THR A 548 13.33 13.34 -29.93
C THR A 548 12.79 11.98 -29.43
N ASP A 549 13.60 11.21 -28.67
CA ASP A 549 13.19 9.92 -28.14
C ASP A 549 11.94 10.06 -27.27
N ILE A 550 11.82 11.10 -26.45
CA ILE A 550 10.64 11.35 -25.60
C ILE A 550 9.37 11.53 -26.43
N LYS A 551 9.47 12.22 -27.58
CA LYS A 551 8.30 12.43 -28.47
C LYS A 551 7.89 11.16 -29.20
N GLU A 552 8.83 10.26 -29.48
CA GLU A 552 8.61 9.01 -30.20
C GLU A 552 8.33 7.82 -29.28
N ALA A 553 8.72 7.90 -28.00
CA ALA A 553 8.54 6.82 -27.04
C ALA A 553 7.07 6.52 -26.78
N ASP A 554 6.69 5.27 -26.93
CA ASP A 554 5.37 4.78 -26.59
C ASP A 554 5.44 3.81 -25.40
N VAL A 555 5.25 4.34 -24.19
CA VAL A 555 5.24 3.56 -22.94
C VAL A 555 4.12 2.53 -22.93
N ARG A 556 3.05 2.75 -23.69
CA ARG A 556 1.89 1.84 -23.77
C ARG A 556 2.24 0.44 -24.28
N ILE A 557 3.34 0.28 -25.00
CA ILE A 557 3.79 -1.02 -25.48
C ILE A 557 4.19 -1.98 -24.35
N ALA A 558 4.52 -1.45 -23.18
CA ALA A 558 4.87 -2.26 -22.01
C ALA A 558 3.67 -3.01 -21.41
N GLN A 559 2.44 -2.54 -21.66
CA GLN A 559 1.23 -3.18 -21.14
C GLN A 559 0.60 -4.13 -22.16
N GLU A 560 0.18 -5.31 -21.69
CA GLU A 560 -0.57 -6.29 -22.48
C GLU A 560 -1.79 -5.65 -23.14
N PRO A 561 -2.06 -5.92 -24.43
CA PRO A 561 -3.24 -5.40 -25.11
C PRO A 561 -4.52 -6.07 -24.63
N GLY A 562 -5.65 -5.34 -24.71
CA GLY A 562 -6.98 -5.86 -24.40
C GLY A 562 -7.63 -5.16 -23.22
N THR A 563 -8.79 -5.68 -22.83
CA THR A 563 -9.64 -5.17 -21.75
C THR A 563 -9.90 -6.25 -20.70
N ARG A 564 -10.42 -5.83 -19.56
CA ARG A 564 -10.82 -6.69 -18.44
C ARG A 564 -12.23 -6.29 -18.00
N PRO A 565 -13.09 -7.22 -17.56
CA PRO A 565 -14.39 -6.85 -17.00
C PRO A 565 -14.19 -5.91 -15.80
N SER A 566 -14.91 -4.79 -15.74
CA SER A 566 -14.84 -3.86 -14.62
C SER A 566 -16.00 -4.08 -13.64
N CYS A 567 -15.73 -3.90 -12.35
CA CYS A 567 -16.75 -3.87 -11.32
C CYS A 567 -17.61 -2.60 -11.47
N PRO A 568 -18.94 -2.68 -11.38
CA PRO A 568 -19.78 -1.49 -11.39
C PRO A 568 -19.59 -0.69 -10.10
N LEU A 569 -19.34 0.62 -10.23
CA LEU A 569 -19.09 1.51 -9.10
C LEU A 569 -20.17 2.58 -9.02
N PRO A 570 -20.73 2.84 -7.81
CA PRO A 570 -21.80 3.80 -7.64
C PRO A 570 -21.26 5.24 -7.46
N TYR A 571 -20.31 5.64 -8.30
CA TYR A 571 -19.89 7.03 -8.42
C TYR A 571 -20.83 7.81 -9.38
N GLU A 572 -21.29 8.96 -8.94
CA GLU A 572 -22.03 9.92 -9.74
C GLU A 572 -21.34 11.27 -9.65
N LEU A 573 -20.28 11.44 -10.46
CA LEU A 573 -19.37 12.57 -10.39
C LEU A 573 -19.71 13.60 -11.47
N ILE A 574 -19.84 14.87 -11.04
CA ILE A 574 -20.02 16.01 -11.93
C ILE A 574 -18.98 17.06 -11.56
N VAL A 575 -18.27 17.57 -12.55
CA VAL A 575 -17.38 18.71 -12.40
C VAL A 575 -17.65 19.69 -13.53
N ASP A 576 -18.11 20.86 -13.17
CA ASP A 576 -18.42 21.93 -14.11
C ASP A 576 -17.70 23.21 -13.72
N ALA A 577 -17.38 24.04 -14.71
CA ALA A 577 -16.71 25.31 -14.50
C ALA A 577 -17.49 26.47 -15.11
N LYS A 578 -17.40 27.65 -14.46
CA LYS A 578 -17.98 28.90 -14.91
C LYS A 578 -16.97 30.02 -14.74
N ARG A 579 -16.89 30.91 -15.73
CA ARG A 579 -16.10 32.15 -15.62
C ARG A 579 -16.91 33.23 -14.93
N GLU A 580 -16.39 33.78 -13.85
CA GLU A 580 -17.01 34.88 -13.08
C GLU A 580 -15.94 35.90 -12.68
N GLY A 581 -16.07 37.15 -13.13
CA GLY A 581 -15.30 38.30 -12.64
C GLY A 581 -13.75 38.14 -12.73
N GLY A 582 -13.20 37.39 -13.66
CA GLY A 582 -11.75 37.17 -13.79
C GLY A 582 -11.26 35.90 -13.08
N GLU A 583 -12.18 35.09 -12.58
CA GLU A 583 -11.91 33.77 -11.96
C GLU A 583 -12.64 32.66 -12.70
N LEU A 584 -12.07 31.48 -12.71
CA LEU A 584 -12.72 30.21 -13.07
C LEU A 584 -13.25 29.56 -11.79
N ARG A 585 -14.56 29.55 -11.63
CA ARG A 585 -15.23 28.88 -10.53
C ARG A 585 -15.52 27.45 -10.95
N VAL A 586 -14.97 26.47 -10.22
CA VAL A 586 -15.12 25.05 -10.48
C VAL A 586 -15.92 24.41 -9.35
N SER A 587 -17.01 23.70 -9.68
CA SER A 587 -17.81 22.92 -8.75
C SER A 587 -17.56 21.45 -8.97
N MET A 588 -17.25 20.72 -7.90
CA MET A 588 -17.07 19.28 -7.85
C MET A 588 -18.20 18.66 -7.04
N GLU A 589 -18.98 17.76 -7.62
CA GLU A 589 -20.15 17.14 -7.01
C GLU A 589 -20.01 15.62 -6.98
N ALA A 590 -20.35 15.00 -5.85
CA ALA A 590 -20.59 13.57 -5.72
C ALA A 590 -22.08 13.35 -5.48
N ARG A 591 -22.87 13.20 -6.55
CA ARG A 591 -24.32 13.13 -6.49
C ARG A 591 -24.81 11.79 -5.96
N LYS A 592 -26.08 11.76 -5.55
CA LYS A 592 -26.78 10.55 -5.10
C LYS A 592 -28.12 10.30 -5.79
N ASP A 593 -28.38 11.00 -6.90
CA ASP A 593 -29.66 10.96 -7.58
C ASP A 593 -29.94 9.59 -8.21
N VAL A 594 -28.90 8.92 -8.72
CA VAL A 594 -28.98 7.60 -9.35
C VAL A 594 -28.88 6.48 -8.32
N PHE A 595 -27.88 6.57 -7.42
CA PHE A 595 -27.51 5.45 -6.53
C PHE A 595 -28.07 5.56 -5.11
N GLY A 596 -28.69 6.69 -4.75
CA GLY A 596 -29.30 6.90 -3.43
C GLY A 596 -28.31 6.70 -2.28
N THR A 597 -28.65 5.82 -1.34
CA THR A 597 -27.81 5.50 -0.18
C THR A 597 -26.54 4.70 -0.52
N LYS A 598 -26.42 4.21 -1.74
CA LYS A 598 -25.23 3.49 -2.22
C LYS A 598 -24.21 4.41 -2.89
N ALA A 599 -24.58 5.67 -3.14
CA ALA A 599 -23.68 6.64 -3.75
C ALA A 599 -22.42 6.82 -2.90
N LEU A 600 -21.29 6.96 -3.56
CA LEU A 600 -19.99 7.13 -2.92
C LEU A 600 -19.57 8.60 -2.88
N GLY A 601 -18.92 9.01 -1.81
CA GLY A 601 -18.10 10.20 -1.79
C GLY A 601 -16.88 10.03 -2.70
N ALA A 602 -16.20 11.12 -3.03
CA ALA A 602 -15.07 11.07 -3.94
C ALA A 602 -13.96 12.05 -3.57
N PRO A 603 -12.68 11.63 -3.69
CA PRO A 603 -11.58 12.56 -3.73
C PRO A 603 -11.42 13.16 -5.13
N PHE A 604 -10.85 14.38 -5.19
CA PHE A 604 -10.38 14.96 -6.45
C PHE A 604 -9.01 15.62 -6.25
N ASN A 605 -8.18 15.59 -7.29
CA ASN A 605 -6.98 16.39 -7.42
C ASN A 605 -7.20 17.45 -8.51
N GLY A 606 -6.98 18.71 -8.16
CA GLY A 606 -7.03 19.85 -9.08
C GLY A 606 -5.64 20.32 -9.44
N TYR A 607 -5.30 20.30 -10.71
CA TYR A 607 -4.03 20.71 -11.27
C TYR A 607 -4.19 22.04 -12.00
N VAL A 608 -3.38 23.01 -11.65
CA VAL A 608 -3.36 24.35 -12.26
C VAL A 608 -2.04 24.54 -12.96
N TYR A 609 -2.07 24.54 -14.29
CA TYR A 609 -0.89 24.64 -15.17
C TYR A 609 -0.68 26.10 -15.59
N ASP A 610 -0.42 26.97 -14.62
CA ASP A 610 -0.03 28.36 -14.87
C ASP A 610 1.50 28.54 -14.75
N ALA A 611 2.01 29.60 -14.15
CA ALA A 611 3.44 29.86 -13.94
C ALA A 611 4.14 28.83 -13.02
N GLY A 612 3.88 27.59 -13.22
CA GLY A 612 4.30 26.41 -12.44
C GLY A 612 3.08 25.61 -12.00
N LEU A 613 3.22 24.27 -11.97
CA LEU A 613 2.14 23.38 -11.59
C LEU A 613 1.82 23.52 -10.09
N LYS A 614 0.57 23.89 -9.78
CA LYS A 614 0.02 23.88 -8.42
C LYS A 614 -1.03 22.78 -8.31
N VAL A 615 -1.08 22.11 -7.17
CA VAL A 615 -2.00 21.00 -6.94
C VAL A 615 -2.84 21.27 -5.69
N ARG A 616 -4.15 21.07 -5.79
CA ARG A 616 -5.11 21.14 -4.69
C ARG A 616 -5.86 19.83 -4.57
N SER A 617 -6.13 19.41 -3.35
CA SER A 617 -6.82 18.14 -3.07
C SER A 617 -8.18 18.39 -2.45
N TYR A 618 -9.18 17.62 -2.86
CA TYR A 618 -10.56 17.79 -2.41
C TYR A 618 -11.15 16.46 -1.94
N ALA A 619 -12.08 16.53 -1.00
CA ALA A 619 -12.91 15.40 -0.59
C ALA A 619 -14.38 15.83 -0.57
N VAL A 620 -15.20 15.17 -1.38
CA VAL A 620 -16.61 15.50 -1.55
C VAL A 620 -17.47 14.35 -1.03
N GLU A 621 -18.26 14.60 0.01
CA GLU A 621 -19.17 13.63 0.57
C GLU A 621 -20.34 13.34 -0.39
N ALA A 622 -20.84 12.09 -0.37
CA ALA A 622 -21.97 11.69 -1.23
C ALA A 622 -23.22 12.55 -1.00
N GLY A 623 -23.73 13.16 -2.06
CA GLY A 623 -24.87 14.08 -2.05
C GLY A 623 -24.51 15.53 -1.75
N THR A 624 -23.23 15.89 -1.76
CA THR A 624 -22.74 17.26 -1.54
C THR A 624 -21.91 17.78 -2.71
N SER A 625 -21.46 19.02 -2.60
CA SER A 625 -20.54 19.65 -3.56
C SER A 625 -19.50 20.49 -2.85
N VAL A 626 -18.34 20.63 -3.48
CA VAL A 626 -17.28 21.56 -3.08
C VAL A 626 -16.99 22.48 -4.26
N THR A 627 -16.86 23.77 -3.99
CA THR A 627 -16.55 24.79 -5.01
C THR A 627 -15.23 25.46 -4.67
N ASP A 628 -14.39 25.65 -5.69
CA ASP A 628 -13.15 26.42 -5.59
C ASP A 628 -13.00 27.38 -6.76
N THR A 629 -12.13 28.38 -6.61
CA THR A 629 -11.86 29.40 -7.62
C THR A 629 -10.40 29.42 -8.00
N PHE A 630 -10.15 29.67 -9.29
CA PHE A 630 -8.81 29.74 -9.87
C PHE A 630 -8.70 31.05 -10.66
N PRO A 631 -7.64 31.85 -10.45
CA PRO A 631 -7.45 33.09 -11.21
C PRO A 631 -7.37 32.82 -12.73
N ILE A 632 -8.01 33.64 -13.51
CA ILE A 632 -7.85 33.68 -14.97
C ILE A 632 -6.86 34.77 -15.32
N GLY A 633 -5.64 34.37 -15.73
CA GLY A 633 -4.64 35.25 -16.32
C GLY A 633 -4.91 35.52 -17.82
N ASP A 634 -3.88 35.75 -18.60
CA ASP A 634 -3.97 35.81 -20.06
C ASP A 634 -4.36 34.44 -20.65
N ALA A 635 -3.91 33.38 -20.01
CA ALA A 635 -4.36 32.01 -20.25
C ALA A 635 -4.62 31.29 -18.92
N PHE A 636 -5.47 30.26 -18.94
CA PHE A 636 -5.71 29.34 -17.84
C PHE A 636 -5.77 27.90 -18.34
N HIS A 637 -5.33 26.99 -17.49
CA HIS A 637 -5.45 25.55 -17.72
C HIS A 637 -5.64 24.87 -16.37
N VAL A 638 -6.83 24.35 -16.14
CA VAL A 638 -7.22 23.64 -14.92
C VAL A 638 -7.72 22.25 -15.28
N ARG A 639 -7.17 21.24 -14.63
CA ARG A 639 -7.58 19.84 -14.77
C ARG A 639 -8.00 19.31 -13.40
N ILE A 640 -9.13 18.61 -13.36
CA ILE A 640 -9.67 17.94 -12.17
C ILE A 640 -9.72 16.45 -12.45
N ASP A 641 -8.98 15.68 -11.68
CA ASP A 641 -8.97 14.22 -11.72
C ASP A 641 -9.73 13.66 -10.51
N GLY A 642 -10.52 12.64 -10.74
CA GLY A 642 -11.27 11.91 -9.71
C GLY A 642 -11.09 10.40 -9.81
N PRO A 643 -11.80 9.63 -8.96
CA PRO A 643 -11.73 8.17 -8.96
C PRO A 643 -12.28 7.57 -10.25
N ASN A 644 -12.02 6.26 -10.46
CA ASN A 644 -12.50 5.50 -11.62
C ASN A 644 -12.13 6.14 -12.97
N GLY A 645 -10.97 6.83 -13.02
CA GLY A 645 -10.49 7.52 -14.21
C GLY A 645 -11.34 8.73 -14.64
N PHE A 646 -12.14 9.29 -13.75
CA PHE A 646 -12.86 10.53 -14.02
C PHE A 646 -11.88 11.68 -14.23
N MET A 647 -12.11 12.48 -15.26
CA MET A 647 -11.31 13.67 -15.57
C MET A 647 -12.16 14.74 -16.22
N ARG A 648 -11.93 16.00 -15.82
CA ARG A 648 -12.44 17.20 -16.52
C ARG A 648 -11.29 18.19 -16.66
N GLN A 649 -11.20 18.82 -17.81
CA GLN A 649 -10.17 19.81 -18.12
C GLN A 649 -10.80 21.06 -18.70
N PHE A 650 -10.33 22.22 -18.24
CA PHE A 650 -10.76 23.54 -18.65
C PHE A 650 -9.54 24.34 -19.08
N GLN A 651 -9.54 24.83 -20.31
CA GLN A 651 -8.43 25.58 -20.87
C GLN A 651 -8.98 26.74 -21.70
N GLY A 652 -8.31 27.87 -21.64
CA GLY A 652 -8.68 29.04 -22.43
C GLY A 652 -7.90 30.29 -22.04
N GLY A 653 -8.28 31.43 -22.62
CA GLY A 653 -7.73 32.73 -22.35
C GLY A 653 -8.80 33.73 -21.87
N ARG A 654 -8.33 34.93 -21.48
CA ARG A 654 -9.21 36.02 -21.01
C ARG A 654 -10.23 36.44 -22.07
N ASP A 655 -9.79 36.47 -23.33
CA ASP A 655 -10.57 36.99 -24.45
C ASP A 655 -11.38 35.89 -25.19
N ASP A 656 -11.27 34.64 -24.73
CA ASP A 656 -12.03 33.55 -25.31
C ASP A 656 -13.51 33.66 -25.00
N ALA A 657 -14.34 33.02 -25.83
CA ALA A 657 -15.78 32.98 -25.68
C ALA A 657 -16.22 32.49 -24.28
N ASN A 658 -17.14 33.19 -23.64
CA ASN A 658 -17.72 32.79 -22.36
C ASN A 658 -18.86 31.79 -22.58
N VAL A 659 -18.53 30.54 -22.82
CA VAL A 659 -19.51 29.45 -22.99
C VAL A 659 -19.38 28.50 -21.79
N GLU A 660 -20.52 28.38 -21.05
CA GLU A 660 -20.62 27.36 -20.01
C GLU A 660 -20.88 26.00 -20.64
N VAL A 661 -20.10 25.01 -20.26
CA VAL A 661 -20.24 23.63 -20.72
C VAL A 661 -20.53 22.74 -19.50
N ARG A 662 -21.75 22.19 -19.46
CA ARG A 662 -22.14 21.21 -18.43
C ARG A 662 -22.22 19.83 -19.04
N VAL A 663 -21.68 18.85 -18.36
CA VAL A 663 -21.65 17.45 -18.79
C VAL A 663 -22.27 16.58 -17.72
N GLY A 664 -23.24 15.75 -18.13
CA GLY A 664 -23.92 14.85 -17.22
C GLY A 664 -24.33 13.54 -17.89
N TYR A 665 -25.04 12.70 -17.15
CA TYR A 665 -25.51 11.41 -17.61
C TYR A 665 -26.95 11.57 -18.16
N ALA A 666 -27.18 11.12 -19.38
CA ALA A 666 -28.54 11.15 -19.96
C ALA A 666 -29.42 10.06 -19.35
N GLY A 667 -30.73 10.38 -19.20
CA GLY A 667 -31.73 9.45 -18.66
C GLY A 667 -32.11 9.67 -17.20
N GLY A 668 -31.56 10.69 -16.54
CA GLY A 668 -31.89 11.07 -15.16
C GLY A 668 -31.64 9.92 -14.18
N LYS A 669 -32.64 9.52 -13.37
CA LYS A 669 -32.52 8.42 -12.39
C LYS A 669 -32.28 7.03 -12.99
N ARG A 670 -32.33 6.89 -14.32
CA ARG A 670 -32.05 5.66 -15.06
C ARG A 670 -31.10 5.98 -16.21
N PRO A 671 -29.81 6.15 -15.96
CA PRO A 671 -28.81 6.45 -16.99
C PRO A 671 -28.90 5.42 -18.12
N ASN A 672 -28.86 5.90 -19.35
CA ASN A 672 -29.00 5.07 -20.55
C ASN A 672 -27.63 4.83 -21.25
N GLY A 673 -26.53 5.14 -20.58
CA GLY A 673 -25.16 5.00 -21.10
C GLY A 673 -24.74 6.16 -22.03
N LYS A 674 -25.57 7.17 -22.22
CA LYS A 674 -25.25 8.37 -23.03
C LYS A 674 -24.81 9.51 -22.14
N VAL A 675 -23.94 10.36 -22.66
CA VAL A 675 -23.53 11.64 -22.06
C VAL A 675 -24.40 12.75 -22.64
N GLU A 676 -24.88 13.63 -21.77
CA GLU A 676 -25.60 14.86 -22.14
C GLU A 676 -24.62 16.04 -21.99
N VAL A 677 -24.45 16.81 -23.05
CA VAL A 677 -23.69 18.05 -23.06
C VAL A 677 -24.64 19.22 -23.22
N ARG A 678 -24.66 20.11 -22.24
CA ARG A 678 -25.43 21.35 -22.28
C ARG A 678 -24.49 22.53 -22.42
N LEU A 679 -24.81 23.39 -23.36
CA LEU A 679 -24.03 24.57 -23.70
C LEU A 679 -24.87 25.83 -23.43
N LEU A 680 -24.28 26.82 -22.78
CA LEU A 680 -24.87 28.13 -22.56
C LEU A 680 -23.89 29.21 -23.01
N ASN A 681 -24.23 29.98 -24.02
CA ASN A 681 -23.45 31.12 -24.45
C ASN A 681 -23.77 32.34 -23.56
N ALA A 682 -22.84 32.69 -22.67
CA ALA A 682 -22.95 33.86 -21.79
C ALA A 682 -22.44 35.17 -22.41
N ASP A 683 -21.97 35.14 -23.65
CA ASP A 683 -21.48 36.33 -24.36
C ASP A 683 -22.65 37.13 -25.01
N ALA A 684 -22.39 38.40 -25.26
CA ALA A 684 -23.29 39.28 -25.99
C ALA A 684 -23.35 38.97 -27.50
N LYS A 685 -22.45 38.13 -28.01
CA LYS A 685 -22.36 37.74 -29.44
C LYS A 685 -22.66 36.27 -29.62
N ALA A 686 -23.14 35.88 -30.80
CA ALA A 686 -23.25 34.49 -31.17
C ALA A 686 -21.88 33.83 -31.24
N GLN A 687 -21.80 32.57 -30.73
CA GLN A 687 -20.57 31.78 -30.70
C GLN A 687 -20.71 30.50 -31.49
N SER A 688 -19.65 30.12 -32.22
CA SER A 688 -19.58 28.85 -32.92
C SER A 688 -18.85 27.83 -32.07
N ILE A 689 -19.51 26.68 -31.80
CA ILE A 689 -18.96 25.62 -30.95
C ILE A 689 -18.76 24.36 -31.79
N GLU A 690 -17.63 23.73 -31.60
CA GLU A 690 -17.33 22.40 -32.14
C GLU A 690 -17.33 21.36 -31.01
N LEU A 691 -18.06 20.25 -31.27
CA LEU A 691 -18.07 19.06 -30.40
C LEU A 691 -17.33 17.93 -31.12
N VAL A 692 -16.24 17.46 -30.54
CA VAL A 692 -15.42 16.36 -31.05
C VAL A 692 -15.54 15.17 -30.14
N ASP A 693 -15.82 13.98 -30.67
CA ASP A 693 -15.82 12.72 -29.95
C ASP A 693 -14.53 11.96 -30.31
N GLU A 694 -13.55 12.04 -29.43
CA GLU A 694 -12.26 11.35 -29.58
C GLU A 694 -12.30 9.90 -29.13
N SER A 695 -13.33 9.49 -28.37
CA SER A 695 -13.42 8.15 -27.78
C SER A 695 -14.11 7.13 -28.69
N TYR A 696 -15.21 7.53 -29.33
CA TYR A 696 -16.05 6.65 -30.15
C TYR A 696 -16.05 7.05 -31.63
N GLY A 697 -15.40 8.16 -31.98
CA GLY A 697 -15.23 8.59 -33.36
C GLY A 697 -16.53 9.06 -34.04
N HIS A 698 -17.50 9.55 -33.27
CA HIS A 698 -18.71 10.17 -33.89
C HIS A 698 -18.32 11.41 -34.71
N PRO A 699 -19.05 11.72 -35.76
CA PRO A 699 -18.79 12.90 -36.60
C PRO A 699 -18.76 14.20 -35.80
N LEU A 700 -17.81 15.08 -36.14
CA LEU A 700 -17.74 16.44 -35.62
C LEU A 700 -19.09 17.16 -35.73
N GLN A 701 -19.55 17.73 -34.63
CA GLN A 701 -20.76 18.55 -34.59
C GLN A 701 -20.39 20.02 -34.43
N ARG A 702 -20.98 20.88 -35.30
CA ARG A 702 -20.86 22.33 -35.20
C ARG A 702 -22.21 22.93 -34.79
N LYS A 703 -22.18 23.80 -33.77
CA LYS A 703 -23.38 24.48 -33.25
C LYS A 703 -23.12 25.98 -33.21
N MET A 704 -24.07 26.76 -33.74
CA MET A 704 -24.11 28.21 -33.54
C MET A 704 -25.03 28.51 -32.38
N LEU A 705 -24.50 29.09 -31.33
CA LEU A 705 -25.27 29.50 -30.14
C LEU A 705 -25.49 31.01 -30.18
N ALA A 706 -26.75 31.45 -30.20
CA ALA A 706 -27.09 32.86 -30.04
C ALA A 706 -26.65 33.36 -28.64
N SER A 707 -26.58 34.68 -28.46
CA SER A 707 -26.36 35.26 -27.12
C SER A 707 -27.48 34.81 -26.15
N GLY A 708 -27.07 34.29 -24.98
CA GLY A 708 -27.98 33.79 -23.95
C GLY A 708 -28.68 32.45 -24.27
N ALA A 709 -28.28 31.75 -25.34
CA ALA A 709 -28.83 30.47 -25.76
C ALA A 709 -28.01 29.26 -25.29
#